data_a28dff50d2fffc955d5b233c159abde4
#
_entry.id   a28dff50d2fffc955d5b233c159abde4
#
_cell.length_a   1.000
_cell.length_b   1.000
_cell.length_c   1.000
_cell.angle_alpha   90.00
_cell.angle_beta   90.00
_cell.angle_gamma   90.00
#
_symmetry.space_group_name_H-M   'P 1'
#
loop_
_entity.id
_entity.type
_entity.pdbx_description
1 polymer ?
#
loop_
_entity_poly.entity_id
_entity_poly.type
_entity_poly.pdbx_seq_one_letter_code
_entity_poly.pdbx_strand_id
1 'polypeptide(L)'
;MRKKTRKIETLILVLVFVSAGVLSPTRRTASSPGKASEKETVARGPARSSSTPTTTFTQTNLVSDVPGSASFTDPNLVNPWGMTLGLNSGLWISDNGAGKATTYDGTGQPIPSVSPLVVTIPAPGGGASKPTGAATNGTTGFVISSGGNSAPSIEIFSTEDGTIAGWNASVDATNAVIAVNKSSAGAIYKGLAIGFNESGAFLFATNFHAGTVDVFDSNFQTVSFPNAFRDPKIPAGYAPFGIAAINSHLYVTYAQQNAEKEDDVAGAGHGFIDIFDTHGKLLQRFASRAQLNSPWGMAWAPFERFGNFNNALFVGNFGDGAVNAFDFDSGDFLGNVRDVSGNQIIIPGVWALQFGLGVAGASSSALYFTAGIDDEQHGLFGKLTVNPSSLPPAEGPTMLDPDLHVTTVVSGLDQPTSMVFLGFNDFLILEKATGKVQHVVNGAVAGTALDLAVNSASERGLLGIALQPDFGSTHGVYLYWTQSSTGADSTNLAEVPLLGNRVDRYVWNPATQTLTLDKNIITLRSFQADANQPMRGNHDGGKILFGPDGKLYFQIGDQGRRGQLQNLASGPFGPGQPDDQFGGPAPDDAHVTGAIFRLNADGTVPADNPFANVTAADMAPLEQQAGVTLTPAQLENVAANVRKIFSYGRRNGFGLAFDPATGSLWEAENGDDAFDEMNRITAGSNGGWIQIIGPSSRAPDFKQIETSFTPLQGNLPVAGNLPFSAIDPATFIPALQQVRWPPTLIADTPEEALNRLFVLPNSHYDNPEFSWKWAVAPAGIGFASSGLGPQHASNLFVGAARTFLDGGYLFEFKFDQSRRHFAFSDAGLKDKVDDNDYKFDEGQSEGLILGKNFGIGTNIVSGPDGNLYVTSLSNGAVYMISR
;
A
#
# COMPACT_ATOMS: atom_id res chain seq x y z
N MET A 1 61.48 16.82 -21.63
CA MET A 1 61.92 18.16 -21.22
C MET A 1 60.89 18.86 -20.42
N ARG A 2 61.21 19.13 -19.14
CA ARG A 2 60.70 20.18 -18.20
C ARG A 2 59.19 20.43 -18.12
N LYS A 3 58.50 19.88 -17.08
CA LYS A 3 57.99 20.53 -15.86
C LYS A 3 57.59 22.01 -15.97
N LYS A 4 56.31 22.29 -15.65
CA LYS A 4 55.96 23.35 -14.66
C LYS A 4 54.55 23.13 -14.07
N THR A 5 54.61 22.82 -12.81
CA THR A 5 53.54 22.93 -11.80
C THR A 5 53.17 24.41 -11.57
N ARG A 6 51.87 24.70 -11.36
CA ARG A 6 51.47 25.87 -10.56
C ARG A 6 50.27 25.54 -9.72
N LYS A 7 50.49 25.55 -8.41
CA LYS A 7 49.51 25.75 -7.36
C LYS A 7 48.95 27.16 -7.47
N ILE A 8 47.66 27.33 -7.19
CA ILE A 8 47.12 28.60 -6.69
C ILE A 8 46.18 28.26 -5.54
N GLU A 9 46.45 29.02 -4.47
CA GLU A 9 45.87 28.89 -3.13
C GLU A 9 44.53 29.60 -3.02
N THR A 10 43.78 29.11 -2.07
CA THR A 10 42.65 29.66 -1.29
C THR A 10 42.61 31.17 -1.17
N LEU A 11 41.44 31.77 -1.39
CA LEU A 11 41.10 33.05 -0.76
C LEU A 11 39.66 32.99 -0.26
N ILE A 12 39.52 32.94 1.06
CA ILE A 12 38.33 33.18 1.83
C ILE A 12 38.08 34.69 1.84
N LEU A 13 36.87 35.13 1.52
CA LEU A 13 36.42 36.49 1.81
C LEU A 13 35.12 36.46 2.60
N VAL A 14 35.27 36.70 3.89
CA VAL A 14 34.22 37.03 4.83
C VAL A 14 33.84 38.51 4.62
N LEU A 15 32.58 38.81 4.38
CA LEU A 15 32.06 40.15 4.51
C LEU A 15 30.85 40.20 5.42
N VAL A 16 31.12 40.67 6.62
CA VAL A 16 30.17 41.09 7.62
C VAL A 16 29.64 42.48 7.20
N PHE A 17 28.33 42.66 7.17
CA PHE A 17 27.75 44.00 7.33
C PHE A 17 26.71 43.99 8.43
N VAL A 18 27.09 44.68 9.50
CA VAL A 18 26.22 45.15 10.59
C VAL A 18 25.64 46.49 10.14
N SER A 19 24.35 46.67 10.25
CA SER A 19 23.82 47.97 10.58
C SER A 19 22.48 47.84 11.36
N ALA A 20 22.51 48.41 12.48
CA ALA A 20 21.48 48.59 13.48
C ALA A 20 20.36 49.52 13.05
N GLY A 21 19.21 49.31 13.64
CA GLY A 21 18.07 50.23 13.56
C GLY A 21 17.00 49.85 14.56
N VAL A 22 17.22 50.26 15.74
CA VAL A 22 16.36 50.40 16.95
C VAL A 22 15.01 51.02 16.60
N LEU A 23 13.93 50.48 17.18
CA LEU A 23 12.86 51.22 17.88
C LEU A 23 11.79 50.23 18.45
N SER A 24 11.86 49.97 19.75
CA SER A 24 10.71 49.84 20.65
C SER A 24 10.36 51.27 21.16
N PRO A 25 9.19 51.55 21.72
CA PRO A 25 8.43 50.72 22.68
C PRO A 25 6.91 50.89 22.61
N THR A 26 6.11 50.07 23.28
CA THR A 26 5.43 50.55 24.51
C THR A 26 4.58 49.43 25.11
N ARG A 27 4.87 49.18 26.37
CA ARG A 27 3.98 48.47 27.32
C ARG A 27 2.68 49.25 27.51
N ARG A 28 1.55 48.53 27.58
CA ARG A 28 0.45 48.89 28.46
C ARG A 28 0.01 47.64 29.23
N THR A 29 0.27 47.69 30.50
CA THR A 29 -0.34 46.89 31.54
C THR A 29 -1.78 47.33 31.77
N ALA A 30 -2.71 46.38 31.83
CA ALA A 30 -3.92 46.56 32.62
C ALA A 30 -4.40 45.19 33.12
N SER A 31 -4.58 45.15 34.37
CA SER A 31 -4.97 44.18 35.36
C SER A 31 -6.22 43.36 35.05
N SER A 32 -6.17 42.13 35.55
CA SER A 32 -7.32 41.21 35.76
C SER A 32 -8.49 41.84 36.58
N PRO A 33 -9.71 41.28 36.46
CA PRO A 33 -10.03 40.20 37.39
C PRO A 33 -10.81 39.06 36.77
N GLY A 34 -10.68 37.91 37.40
CA GLY A 34 -11.21 36.63 37.02
C GLY A 34 -12.72 36.55 36.91
N LYS A 35 -13.15 35.67 35.99
CA LYS A 35 -14.41 34.97 36.10
C LYS A 35 -14.15 33.49 35.88
N ALA A 36 -14.58 32.69 36.85
CA ALA A 36 -14.69 31.26 36.74
C ALA A 36 -15.52 30.89 35.54
N SER A 37 -14.96 30.07 34.65
CA SER A 37 -15.72 29.39 33.59
C SER A 37 -16.44 28.22 34.23
N GLU A 38 -17.75 28.32 34.31
CA GLU A 38 -18.63 27.20 34.58
C GLU A 38 -18.38 26.11 33.49
N LYS A 39 -18.03 24.91 33.98
CA LYS A 39 -18.10 23.72 33.15
C LYS A 39 -19.58 23.52 32.79
N GLU A 40 -19.94 23.74 31.53
CA GLU A 40 -21.15 23.21 30.96
C GLU A 40 -21.06 21.67 31.03
N THR A 41 -21.78 21.11 31.97
CA THR A 41 -22.10 19.68 32.00
C THR A 41 -23.09 19.43 30.86
N VAL A 42 -22.59 19.04 29.71
CA VAL A 42 -23.41 18.43 28.68
C VAL A 42 -24.01 17.17 29.31
N ALA A 43 -25.32 17.18 29.52
CA ALA A 43 -26.06 16.04 30.03
C ALA A 43 -25.82 14.86 29.05
N ARG A 44 -25.11 13.84 29.52
CA ARG A 44 -25.04 12.55 28.85
C ARG A 44 -26.49 12.03 28.77
N GLY A 45 -26.97 11.89 27.54
CA GLY A 45 -28.18 11.14 27.28
C GLY A 45 -28.07 9.72 27.86
N PRO A 46 -29.19 9.04 28.13
CA PRO A 46 -29.19 7.73 28.78
C PRO A 46 -28.33 6.78 27.95
N ALA A 47 -27.36 6.14 28.62
CA ALA A 47 -26.52 5.11 28.03
C ALA A 47 -27.41 4.08 27.31
N ARG A 48 -27.31 3.98 26.01
CA ARG A 48 -27.86 2.85 25.25
C ARG A 48 -27.11 1.61 25.75
N SER A 49 -27.78 0.79 26.52
CA SER A 49 -27.38 -0.59 26.76
C SER A 49 -27.66 -1.43 25.50
N SER A 50 -26.94 -1.21 24.44
CA SER A 50 -26.74 -2.22 23.41
C SER A 50 -25.46 -2.95 23.82
N SER A 51 -25.57 -4.20 24.23
CA SER A 51 -24.40 -5.08 24.34
C SER A 51 -23.81 -5.19 22.93
N THR A 52 -22.82 -4.36 22.65
CA THR A 52 -21.99 -4.52 21.44
C THR A 52 -21.38 -5.90 21.52
N PRO A 53 -21.51 -6.76 20.51
CA PRO A 53 -20.88 -8.08 20.52
C PRO A 53 -19.39 -7.90 20.80
N THR A 54 -18.87 -8.56 21.82
CA THR A 54 -17.45 -8.53 22.12
C THR A 54 -16.73 -9.34 21.05
N THR A 55 -15.75 -8.75 20.35
CA THR A 55 -14.92 -9.46 19.38
C THR A 55 -14.23 -10.64 20.05
N THR A 56 -14.37 -11.82 19.44
CA THR A 56 -13.77 -13.05 19.95
C THR A 56 -12.79 -13.64 18.95
N PHE A 57 -11.87 -14.46 19.44
CA PHE A 57 -10.77 -15.00 18.66
C PHE A 57 -10.69 -16.52 18.76
N THR A 58 -10.09 -17.12 17.75
CA THR A 58 -9.69 -18.51 17.74
C THR A 58 -8.16 -18.59 17.74
N GLN A 59 -7.59 -19.29 18.72
CA GLN A 59 -6.17 -19.62 18.75
C GLN A 59 -5.94 -20.90 17.92
N THR A 60 -4.92 -20.84 17.06
CA THR A 60 -4.43 -22.00 16.29
C THR A 60 -2.95 -22.18 16.55
N ASN A 61 -2.55 -23.31 17.09
CA ASN A 61 -1.16 -23.68 17.30
C ASN A 61 -0.60 -24.24 15.98
N LEU A 62 0.43 -23.62 15.43
CA LEU A 62 0.98 -23.94 14.12
C LEU A 62 2.20 -24.88 14.24
N VAL A 63 3.20 -24.50 15.05
CA VAL A 63 4.44 -25.27 15.25
C VAL A 63 4.79 -25.34 16.73
N SER A 64 5.31 -26.47 17.17
CA SER A 64 5.87 -26.67 18.52
C SER A 64 7.00 -27.70 18.45
N ASP A 65 7.96 -27.64 19.35
CA ASP A 65 8.94 -28.72 19.57
C ASP A 65 8.33 -29.93 20.28
N VAL A 66 7.16 -29.76 20.93
CA VAL A 66 6.43 -30.84 21.60
C VAL A 66 5.50 -31.55 20.62
N PRO A 67 5.72 -32.86 20.37
CA PRO A 67 4.89 -33.60 19.45
C PRO A 67 3.39 -33.61 19.85
N GLY A 68 2.52 -33.27 18.90
CA GLY A 68 1.05 -33.24 19.09
C GLY A 68 0.50 -31.99 19.72
N SER A 69 1.33 -31.00 20.09
CA SER A 69 0.90 -29.72 20.66
C SER A 69 0.51 -28.68 19.59
N ALA A 70 0.92 -28.90 18.33
CA ALA A 70 0.65 -28.04 17.19
C ALA A 70 0.49 -28.84 15.91
N SER A 71 0.15 -28.16 14.80
CA SER A 71 0.00 -28.79 13.48
C SER A 71 1.29 -29.40 12.94
N PHE A 72 2.43 -28.79 13.25
CA PHE A 72 3.76 -29.24 12.88
C PHE A 72 4.67 -29.36 14.12
N THR A 73 5.62 -30.30 14.06
CA THR A 73 6.64 -30.46 15.10
C THR A 73 8.01 -30.09 14.54
N ASP A 74 8.69 -29.12 15.17
CA ASP A 74 10.06 -28.75 14.86
C ASP A 74 10.90 -28.70 16.15
N PRO A 75 11.88 -29.61 16.31
CA PRO A 75 12.72 -29.68 17.51
C PRO A 75 13.65 -28.47 17.68
N ASN A 76 13.74 -27.58 16.69
CA ASN A 76 14.51 -26.34 16.78
C ASN A 76 13.72 -25.20 17.42
N LEU A 77 12.38 -25.23 17.41
CA LEU A 77 11.52 -24.17 17.94
C LEU A 77 11.46 -24.29 19.49
N VAL A 78 12.55 -24.06 20.18
CA VAL A 78 12.63 -24.09 21.66
C VAL A 78 12.71 -22.68 22.21
N ASN A 79 11.77 -22.30 23.10
CA ASN A 79 11.66 -20.95 23.67
C ASN A 79 11.78 -19.84 22.61
N PRO A 80 10.86 -19.78 21.64
CA PRO A 80 10.91 -18.79 20.56
C PRO A 80 10.50 -17.41 21.07
N TRP A 81 11.40 -16.41 20.87
CA TRP A 81 11.20 -15.04 21.30
C TRP A 81 10.79 -14.13 20.14
N GLY A 82 11.78 -13.49 19.51
CA GLY A 82 11.57 -12.52 18.44
C GLY A 82 10.97 -13.14 17.19
N MET A 83 10.09 -12.39 16.53
CA MET A 83 9.54 -12.77 15.25
C MET A 83 9.58 -11.56 14.33
N THR A 84 9.97 -11.78 13.07
CA THR A 84 9.92 -10.76 12.02
C THR A 84 9.48 -11.39 10.72
N LEU A 85 8.97 -10.58 9.80
CA LEU A 85 8.52 -11.05 8.51
C LEU A 85 9.59 -10.77 7.46
N GLY A 86 10.28 -11.82 7.04
CA GLY A 86 11.32 -11.74 6.02
C GLY A 86 10.75 -11.42 4.65
N LEU A 87 11.46 -10.59 3.92
CA LEU A 87 11.02 -9.93 2.68
C LEU A 87 10.57 -10.86 1.54
N ASN A 88 11.02 -12.13 1.55
CA ASN A 88 10.59 -13.16 0.60
C ASN A 88 10.67 -14.57 1.20
N SER A 89 10.79 -14.68 2.52
CA SER A 89 11.16 -15.93 3.18
C SER A 89 10.25 -16.35 4.34
N GLY A 90 9.12 -15.65 4.54
CA GLY A 90 8.16 -15.97 5.58
C GLY A 90 8.46 -15.37 6.95
N LEU A 91 7.91 -15.98 7.99
CA LEU A 91 8.06 -15.55 9.39
C LEU A 91 9.34 -16.13 9.95
N TRP A 92 10.31 -15.27 10.26
CA TRP A 92 11.56 -15.62 10.93
C TRP A 92 11.38 -15.57 12.44
N ILE A 93 11.87 -16.58 13.12
CA ILE A 93 11.70 -16.72 14.57
C ILE A 93 13.07 -16.92 15.21
N SER A 94 13.33 -16.20 16.30
CA SER A 94 14.51 -16.33 17.16
C SER A 94 14.25 -17.42 18.20
N ASP A 95 14.86 -18.60 18.05
CA ASP A 95 14.71 -19.74 18.93
C ASP A 95 15.76 -19.66 20.04
N ASN A 96 15.42 -18.95 21.13
CA ASN A 96 16.33 -18.65 22.23
C ASN A 96 16.92 -19.91 22.86
N GLY A 97 16.08 -20.89 23.19
CA GLY A 97 16.51 -22.13 23.84
C GLY A 97 17.36 -23.01 22.95
N ALA A 98 17.23 -22.91 21.63
CA ALA A 98 18.02 -23.70 20.68
C ALA A 98 19.25 -22.94 20.15
N GLY A 99 19.35 -21.63 20.37
CA GLY A 99 20.39 -20.76 19.81
C GLY A 99 20.37 -20.67 18.29
N LYS A 100 19.17 -20.64 17.71
CA LYS A 100 18.91 -20.72 16.28
C LYS A 100 17.92 -19.66 15.82
N ALA A 101 17.77 -19.59 14.51
CA ALA A 101 16.60 -18.96 13.91
C ALA A 101 15.99 -19.90 12.87
N THR A 102 14.67 -19.99 12.86
CA THR A 102 13.87 -20.81 11.95
C THR A 102 12.90 -19.95 11.15
N THR A 103 12.36 -20.50 10.06
CA THR A 103 11.45 -19.75 9.19
C THR A 103 10.26 -20.58 8.74
N TYR A 104 9.06 -19.98 8.81
CA TYR A 104 7.79 -20.66 8.51
C TYR A 104 6.89 -19.77 7.65
N ASP A 105 5.99 -20.41 6.93
CA ASP A 105 4.89 -19.71 6.30
C ASP A 105 3.75 -19.45 7.31
N GLY A 106 2.71 -18.71 6.88
CA GLY A 106 1.55 -18.39 7.72
C GLY A 106 0.65 -19.58 8.07
N THR A 107 0.97 -20.79 7.60
CA THR A 107 0.31 -22.06 7.99
C THR A 107 1.16 -22.90 8.92
N GLY A 108 2.40 -22.49 9.17
CA GLY A 108 3.38 -23.19 10.00
C GLY A 108 4.27 -24.16 9.23
N GLN A 109 4.18 -24.18 7.89
CA GLN A 109 5.11 -24.99 7.10
C GLN A 109 6.50 -24.35 7.13
N PRO A 110 7.57 -25.15 7.37
CA PRO A 110 8.94 -24.62 7.28
C PRO A 110 9.26 -24.14 5.87
N ILE A 111 10.09 -23.10 5.74
CA ILE A 111 10.55 -22.56 4.47
C ILE A 111 12.07 -22.74 4.34
N PRO A 112 12.56 -23.36 3.22
CA PRO A 112 11.82 -24.16 2.25
C PRO A 112 11.25 -25.45 2.84
N SER A 113 10.10 -25.91 2.35
CA SER A 113 9.40 -27.09 2.92
C SER A 113 10.16 -28.42 2.79
N VAL A 114 11.03 -28.54 1.77
CA VAL A 114 11.81 -29.78 1.49
C VAL A 114 13.13 -29.80 2.25
N SER A 115 13.72 -28.64 2.54
CA SER A 115 14.98 -28.51 3.28
C SER A 115 14.87 -27.26 4.16
N PRO A 116 14.25 -27.37 5.34
CA PRO A 116 14.01 -26.22 6.20
C PRO A 116 15.28 -25.44 6.49
N LEU A 117 15.21 -24.14 6.35
CA LEU A 117 16.32 -23.25 6.69
C LEU A 117 16.39 -23.09 8.20
N VAL A 118 17.55 -23.44 8.75
CA VAL A 118 17.87 -23.27 10.17
C VAL A 118 19.20 -22.54 10.26
N VAL A 119 19.22 -21.39 10.89
CA VAL A 119 20.42 -20.54 11.02
C VAL A 119 20.91 -20.61 12.46
N THR A 120 22.16 -20.95 12.66
CA THR A 120 22.82 -20.92 13.98
C THR A 120 23.21 -19.49 14.34
N ILE A 121 22.84 -19.02 15.53
CA ILE A 121 23.24 -17.72 16.06
C ILE A 121 24.42 -17.93 17.00
N PRO A 122 25.64 -17.43 16.66
CA PRO A 122 26.85 -17.77 17.40
C PRO A 122 26.96 -16.97 18.72
N ALA A 123 27.44 -17.61 19.77
CA ALA A 123 27.83 -16.98 21.03
C ALA A 123 29.22 -16.33 20.94
N PRO A 124 29.54 -15.30 21.76
CA PRO A 124 30.86 -14.64 21.74
C PRO A 124 32.04 -15.54 22.04
N GLY A 125 31.79 -16.58 22.83
CA GLY A 125 32.82 -17.57 23.23
C GLY A 125 32.85 -18.83 22.36
N GLY A 126 32.04 -18.89 21.30
CA GLY A 126 31.78 -20.08 20.50
C GLY A 126 30.60 -20.90 21.01
N GLY A 127 30.03 -21.75 20.14
CA GLY A 127 28.77 -22.45 20.39
C GLY A 127 27.54 -21.61 20.01
N ALA A 128 26.37 -22.06 20.46
CA ALA A 128 25.10 -21.42 20.22
C ALA A 128 24.82 -20.30 21.25
N SER A 129 24.26 -19.18 20.79
CA SER A 129 23.85 -18.04 21.60
C SER A 129 22.40 -18.18 22.08
N LYS A 130 21.89 -17.16 22.72
CA LYS A 130 20.48 -17.01 23.14
C LYS A 130 19.83 -15.83 22.41
N PRO A 131 19.36 -16.03 21.16
CA PRO A 131 18.75 -14.96 20.39
C PRO A 131 17.41 -14.53 20.99
N THR A 132 17.16 -13.22 20.95
CA THR A 132 15.98 -12.58 21.52
C THR A 132 15.21 -11.81 20.44
N GLY A 133 15.39 -10.48 20.29
CA GLY A 133 14.76 -9.69 19.25
C GLY A 133 15.28 -10.02 17.85
N ALA A 134 14.42 -9.87 16.86
CA ALA A 134 14.75 -10.02 15.44
C ALA A 134 14.31 -8.79 14.64
N ALA A 135 15.05 -8.44 13.60
CA ALA A 135 14.71 -7.36 12.67
C ALA A 135 15.14 -7.70 11.24
N THR A 136 14.22 -7.56 10.30
CA THR A 136 14.52 -7.67 8.87
C THR A 136 15.17 -6.37 8.38
N ASN A 137 16.30 -6.48 7.69
CA ASN A 137 17.00 -5.34 7.09
C ASN A 137 16.68 -5.22 5.60
N GLY A 138 15.95 -4.18 5.24
CA GLY A 138 15.67 -3.82 3.85
C GLY A 138 16.67 -2.84 3.23
N THR A 139 17.80 -2.54 3.90
CA THR A 139 18.78 -1.55 3.44
C THR A 139 20.05 -2.19 2.87
N THR A 140 20.86 -1.40 2.20
CA THR A 140 22.23 -1.81 1.77
C THR A 140 23.28 -1.67 2.88
N GLY A 141 22.90 -1.16 4.04
CA GLY A 141 23.72 -1.09 5.25
C GLY A 141 23.73 -2.41 6.03
N PHE A 142 24.26 -2.37 7.25
CA PHE A 142 24.37 -3.51 8.12
C PHE A 142 25.13 -4.69 7.47
N VAL A 143 26.25 -4.36 6.82
CA VAL A 143 27.06 -5.31 6.07
C VAL A 143 27.81 -6.25 7.03
N ILE A 144 27.70 -7.55 6.77
CA ILE A 144 28.43 -8.60 7.47
C ILE A 144 29.46 -9.25 6.52
N SER A 145 30.50 -9.83 7.08
CA SER A 145 31.55 -10.47 6.30
C SER A 145 32.05 -11.76 6.98
N SER A 146 32.16 -12.84 6.22
CA SER A 146 32.71 -14.11 6.67
C SER A 146 33.31 -14.87 5.49
N GLY A 147 34.43 -15.59 5.71
CA GLY A 147 35.02 -16.45 4.70
C GLY A 147 35.45 -15.77 3.39
N GLY A 148 35.60 -14.45 3.38
CA GLY A 148 35.92 -13.66 2.18
C GLY A 148 34.66 -13.15 1.43
N ASN A 149 33.46 -13.52 1.84
CA ASN A 149 32.19 -13.00 1.33
C ASN A 149 31.71 -11.82 2.18
N SER A 150 31.00 -10.87 1.56
CA SER A 150 30.46 -9.72 2.24
C SER A 150 29.14 -9.29 1.60
N ALA A 151 28.12 -9.07 2.40
CA ALA A 151 26.81 -8.58 1.95
C ALA A 151 26.04 -7.90 3.09
N PRO A 152 25.04 -7.07 2.81
CA PRO A 152 24.07 -6.59 3.80
C PRO A 152 23.38 -7.76 4.49
N SER A 153 23.20 -7.70 5.81
CA SER A 153 22.36 -8.66 6.52
C SER A 153 20.96 -8.64 5.95
N ILE A 154 20.32 -9.79 5.79
CA ILE A 154 18.88 -9.88 5.50
C ILE A 154 18.12 -9.86 6.83
N GLU A 155 18.57 -10.68 7.79
CA GLU A 155 18.02 -10.73 9.13
C GLU A 155 19.09 -10.37 10.17
N ILE A 156 18.67 -9.69 11.23
CA ILE A 156 19.54 -9.26 12.33
C ILE A 156 18.91 -9.70 13.65
N PHE A 157 19.73 -10.24 14.56
CA PHE A 157 19.30 -10.79 15.84
C PHE A 157 20.06 -10.12 16.97
N SER A 158 19.37 -9.79 18.04
CA SER A 158 19.97 -9.47 19.33
C SER A 158 20.02 -10.70 20.22
N THR A 159 20.91 -10.73 21.24
CA THR A 159 21.08 -11.89 22.09
C THR A 159 21.25 -11.51 23.56
N GLU A 160 20.90 -12.43 24.48
CA GLU A 160 21.19 -12.27 25.90
C GLU A 160 22.69 -12.28 26.23
N ASP A 161 23.51 -12.83 25.31
CA ASP A 161 24.97 -12.82 25.43
C ASP A 161 25.58 -11.43 25.13
N GLY A 162 24.75 -10.44 24.85
CA GLY A 162 25.17 -9.07 24.56
C GLY A 162 25.75 -8.87 23.18
N THR A 163 25.30 -9.64 22.18
CA THR A 163 25.71 -9.50 20.78
C THR A 163 24.57 -9.08 19.87
N ILE A 164 24.93 -8.49 18.72
CA ILE A 164 24.07 -8.33 17.55
C ILE A 164 24.70 -9.15 16.43
N ALA A 165 23.94 -10.07 15.85
CA ALA A 165 24.39 -10.94 14.76
C ALA A 165 23.53 -10.74 13.53
N GLY A 166 24.15 -10.61 12.36
CA GLY A 166 23.48 -10.51 11.08
C GLY A 166 23.60 -11.81 10.27
N TRP A 167 22.62 -12.06 9.42
CA TRP A 167 22.63 -13.19 8.51
C TRP A 167 22.32 -12.79 7.06
N ASN A 168 23.04 -13.42 6.15
CA ASN A 168 22.76 -13.41 4.71
C ASN A 168 23.31 -14.70 4.09
N ALA A 169 22.49 -15.42 3.36
CA ALA A 169 22.85 -16.71 2.75
C ALA A 169 24.07 -16.62 1.80
N SER A 170 24.35 -15.47 1.18
CA SER A 170 25.51 -15.25 0.32
C SER A 170 26.81 -15.08 1.11
N VAL A 171 26.74 -14.81 2.41
CA VAL A 171 27.91 -14.71 3.30
C VAL A 171 28.16 -16.04 4.01
N ASP A 172 27.13 -16.58 4.64
CA ASP A 172 27.13 -17.93 5.24
C ASP A 172 25.69 -18.47 5.20
N ALA A 173 25.52 -19.64 4.60
CA ALA A 173 24.20 -20.19 4.37
C ALA A 173 23.45 -20.61 5.64
N THR A 174 24.17 -20.96 6.71
CA THR A 174 23.63 -21.62 7.91
C THR A 174 24.06 -20.98 9.23
N ASN A 175 24.93 -19.97 9.19
CA ASN A 175 25.39 -19.31 10.41
C ASN A 175 25.27 -17.80 10.27
N ALA A 176 24.75 -17.14 11.30
CA ALA A 176 24.83 -15.69 11.42
C ALA A 176 26.25 -15.26 11.83
N VAL A 177 26.57 -14.00 11.60
CA VAL A 177 27.87 -13.40 11.88
C VAL A 177 27.71 -12.35 12.97
N ILE A 178 28.49 -12.45 14.05
CA ILE A 178 28.50 -11.42 15.09
C ILE A 178 29.06 -10.11 14.51
N ALA A 179 28.22 -9.10 14.45
CA ALA A 179 28.56 -7.75 13.99
C ALA A 179 28.88 -6.80 15.16
N VAL A 180 28.21 -6.98 16.31
CA VAL A 180 28.46 -6.23 17.55
C VAL A 180 28.65 -7.20 18.71
N ASN A 181 29.66 -6.94 19.54
CA ASN A 181 29.90 -7.71 20.77
C ASN A 181 30.09 -6.76 21.96
N LYS A 182 29.13 -6.74 22.88
CA LYS A 182 29.12 -5.98 24.15
C LYS A 182 29.08 -6.94 25.37
N SER A 183 29.35 -8.22 25.18
CA SER A 183 29.34 -9.21 26.27
C SER A 183 30.28 -8.85 27.41
N SER A 184 31.49 -8.32 27.12
CA SER A 184 32.43 -7.87 28.12
C SER A 184 31.96 -6.67 28.94
N ALA A 185 30.97 -5.90 28.44
CA ALA A 185 30.33 -4.81 29.15
C ALA A 185 29.09 -5.28 29.96
N GLY A 186 28.79 -6.59 29.92
CA GLY A 186 27.63 -7.15 30.60
C GLY A 186 26.30 -6.81 29.95
N ALA A 187 26.27 -6.49 28.66
CA ALA A 187 25.02 -6.21 27.97
C ALA A 187 24.16 -7.47 27.89
N ILE A 188 22.84 -7.31 28.12
CA ILE A 188 21.82 -8.34 27.93
C ILE A 188 20.72 -7.72 27.08
N TYR A 189 20.67 -8.09 25.79
CA TYR A 189 19.68 -7.55 24.87
C TYR A 189 18.41 -8.40 24.87
N LYS A 190 17.27 -7.78 25.14
CA LYS A 190 15.96 -8.46 25.20
C LYS A 190 15.09 -8.19 23.96
N GLY A 191 15.22 -7.04 23.32
CA GLY A 191 14.46 -6.66 22.12
C GLY A 191 15.32 -5.95 21.10
N LEU A 192 14.89 -5.96 19.84
CA LEU A 192 15.56 -5.31 18.71
C LEU A 192 14.53 -4.71 17.76
N ALA A 193 14.80 -3.49 17.33
CA ALA A 193 14.03 -2.85 16.25
C ALA A 193 14.98 -2.12 15.29
N ILE A 194 14.57 -2.02 14.03
CA ILE A 194 15.21 -1.15 13.04
C ILE A 194 14.32 0.09 12.87
N GLY A 195 14.94 1.27 12.81
CA GLY A 195 14.23 2.52 12.56
C GLY A 195 15.09 3.49 11.78
N PHE A 196 14.49 4.57 11.32
CA PHE A 196 15.12 5.51 10.39
C PHE A 196 14.99 6.95 10.90
N ASN A 197 15.98 7.77 10.62
CA ASN A 197 15.90 9.22 10.74
C ASN A 197 16.66 9.86 9.57
N GLU A 198 16.78 11.19 9.54
CA GLU A 198 17.45 11.94 8.48
C GLU A 198 18.92 11.55 8.24
N SER A 199 19.52 10.85 9.20
CA SER A 199 20.93 10.37 9.10
C SER A 199 21.04 8.94 8.57
N GLY A 200 19.91 8.22 8.40
CA GLY A 200 19.87 6.86 7.87
C GLY A 200 19.18 5.84 8.77
N ALA A 201 19.52 4.57 8.54
CA ALA A 201 18.99 3.43 9.29
C ALA A 201 19.77 3.18 10.56
N PHE A 202 19.06 2.84 11.65
CA PHE A 202 19.61 2.52 12.95
C PHE A 202 18.98 1.27 13.53
N LEU A 203 19.77 0.51 14.29
CA LEU A 203 19.27 -0.53 15.17
C LEU A 203 19.14 0.01 16.59
N PHE A 204 18.04 -0.35 17.23
CA PHE A 204 17.71 -0.03 18.60
C PHE A 204 17.57 -1.34 19.39
N ALA A 205 18.48 -1.58 20.33
CA ALA A 205 18.49 -2.79 21.15
C ALA A 205 18.23 -2.46 22.62
N THR A 206 17.22 -3.07 23.23
CA THR A 206 16.94 -2.88 24.66
C THR A 206 17.97 -3.64 25.49
N ASN A 207 18.89 -2.92 26.12
CA ASN A 207 19.87 -3.46 27.03
C ASN A 207 19.28 -3.51 28.44
N PHE A 208 18.68 -4.65 28.77
CA PHE A 208 17.91 -4.84 29.99
C PHE A 208 18.80 -4.71 31.24
N HIS A 209 20.03 -5.30 31.20
CA HIS A 209 20.98 -5.21 32.31
C HIS A 209 21.38 -3.77 32.64
N ALA A 210 21.70 -2.99 31.62
CA ALA A 210 22.12 -1.61 31.77
C ALA A 210 20.94 -0.64 32.05
N GLY A 211 19.71 -1.04 31.72
CA GLY A 211 18.53 -0.18 31.75
C GLY A 211 18.52 0.90 30.66
N THR A 212 19.09 0.61 29.49
CA THR A 212 19.25 1.54 28.35
C THR A 212 18.72 0.95 27.07
N VAL A 213 18.51 1.79 26.05
CA VAL A 213 18.42 1.38 24.67
C VAL A 213 19.74 1.73 24.00
N ASP A 214 20.47 0.70 23.55
CA ASP A 214 21.71 0.87 22.79
C ASP A 214 21.38 1.09 21.32
N VAL A 215 22.09 2.02 20.66
CA VAL A 215 21.82 2.40 19.29
C VAL A 215 23.05 2.12 18.41
N PHE A 216 22.82 1.57 17.21
CA PHE A 216 23.87 1.27 16.23
C PHE A 216 23.49 1.83 14.86
N ASP A 217 24.45 2.44 14.17
CA ASP A 217 24.28 2.91 12.80
C ASP A 217 24.30 1.75 11.78
N SER A 218 24.11 2.06 10.51
CA SER A 218 24.13 1.09 9.40
C SER A 218 25.48 0.40 9.17
N ASN A 219 26.54 0.81 9.87
CA ASN A 219 27.85 0.14 9.91
C ASN A 219 28.08 -0.63 11.22
N PHE A 220 27.02 -0.86 12.01
CA PHE A 220 27.07 -1.46 13.34
C PHE A 220 27.91 -0.69 14.38
N GLN A 221 28.19 0.60 14.13
CA GLN A 221 28.90 1.43 15.08
C GLN A 221 27.94 1.97 16.15
N THR A 222 28.37 1.94 17.40
CA THR A 222 27.57 2.48 18.51
C THR A 222 27.37 3.99 18.34
N VAL A 223 26.12 4.42 18.38
CA VAL A 223 25.71 5.83 18.32
C VAL A 223 25.15 6.25 19.68
N SER A 224 25.46 7.45 20.12
CA SER A 224 24.92 8.00 21.35
C SER A 224 24.14 9.27 21.05
N PHE A 225 22.87 9.25 21.37
CA PHE A 225 22.04 10.45 21.35
C PHE A 225 21.96 11.04 22.78
N PRO A 226 22.25 12.33 22.98
CA PRO A 226 22.24 12.92 24.31
C PRO A 226 20.89 12.85 25.00
N ASN A 227 20.84 12.26 26.21
CA ASN A 227 19.61 12.08 27.00
C ASN A 227 18.50 11.24 26.35
N ALA A 228 18.85 10.43 25.36
CA ALA A 228 17.89 9.58 24.64
C ALA A 228 17.30 8.48 25.53
N PHE A 229 16.11 8.03 25.18
CA PHE A 229 15.38 6.91 25.79
C PHE A 229 15.23 7.01 27.31
N ARG A 230 14.91 8.21 27.78
CA ARG A 230 14.71 8.47 29.20
C ARG A 230 13.31 8.98 29.49
N ASP A 231 12.61 8.28 30.37
CA ASP A 231 11.48 8.83 31.11
C ASP A 231 11.79 8.87 32.62
N PRO A 232 11.92 10.08 33.21
CA PRO A 232 12.18 10.20 34.62
C PRO A 232 11.04 9.73 35.51
N LYS A 233 9.87 9.38 34.93
CA LYS A 233 8.72 8.85 35.67
C LYS A 233 8.72 7.33 35.75
N ILE A 234 9.62 6.62 35.07
CA ILE A 234 9.84 5.19 35.26
C ILE A 234 10.51 4.97 36.63
N PRO A 235 9.94 4.15 37.51
CA PRO A 235 10.55 3.85 38.79
C PRO A 235 11.90 3.14 38.67
N ALA A 236 12.77 3.32 39.64
CA ALA A 236 14.02 2.55 39.73
C ALA A 236 13.71 1.04 39.80
N GLY A 237 14.54 0.22 39.14
CA GLY A 237 14.35 -1.22 39.08
C GLY A 237 13.49 -1.69 37.90
N TYR A 238 13.13 -0.78 37.00
CA TYR A 238 12.54 -1.12 35.70
C TYR A 238 13.53 -0.84 34.57
N ALA A 239 13.54 -1.67 33.56
CA ALA A 239 14.41 -1.53 32.37
C ALA A 239 13.63 -1.72 31.06
N PRO A 240 14.13 -1.16 29.93
CA PRO A 240 13.59 -1.43 28.60
C PRO A 240 13.62 -2.94 28.31
N PHE A 241 12.48 -3.50 27.90
CA PHE A 241 12.30 -4.94 27.70
C PHE A 241 12.03 -5.28 26.23
N GLY A 242 10.84 -5.04 25.70
CA GLY A 242 10.55 -5.13 24.29
C GLY A 242 10.68 -3.78 23.58
N ILE A 243 10.81 -3.78 22.27
CA ILE A 243 10.83 -2.58 21.44
C ILE A 243 10.23 -2.89 20.06
N ALA A 244 9.41 -1.99 19.55
CA ALA A 244 8.85 -2.07 18.21
C ALA A 244 8.91 -0.70 17.53
N ALA A 245 9.22 -0.67 16.24
CA ALA A 245 9.12 0.52 15.41
C ALA A 245 7.74 0.54 14.74
N ILE A 246 6.91 1.51 15.09
CA ILE A 246 5.54 1.67 14.57
C ILE A 246 5.35 3.14 14.21
N ASN A 247 4.91 3.45 12.98
CA ASN A 247 4.69 4.83 12.50
C ASN A 247 5.88 5.77 12.78
N SER A 248 7.09 5.36 12.40
CA SER A 248 8.34 6.12 12.64
C SER A 248 8.64 6.43 14.10
N HIS A 249 7.91 5.86 15.03
CA HIS A 249 8.13 5.98 16.46
C HIS A 249 8.62 4.64 17.03
N LEU A 250 9.32 4.74 18.13
CA LEU A 250 9.80 3.57 18.88
C LEU A 250 8.93 3.39 20.11
N TYR A 251 8.14 2.31 20.11
CA TYR A 251 7.39 1.87 21.28
C TYR A 251 8.29 0.99 22.12
N VAL A 252 8.57 1.38 23.36
CA VAL A 252 9.46 0.67 24.27
C VAL A 252 8.66 0.21 25.47
N THR A 253 8.65 -1.09 25.70
CA THR A 253 8.07 -1.65 26.92
C THR A 253 9.12 -1.71 28.03
N TYR A 254 8.67 -1.67 29.26
CA TYR A 254 9.52 -1.77 30.46
C TYR A 254 8.99 -2.87 31.37
N ALA A 255 9.90 -3.70 31.88
CA ALA A 255 9.62 -4.70 32.92
C ALA A 255 10.46 -4.46 34.17
N GLN A 256 10.01 -4.97 35.32
CA GLN A 256 10.74 -4.90 36.56
C GLN A 256 11.91 -5.89 36.53
N GLN A 257 13.13 -5.44 36.82
CA GLN A 257 14.33 -6.28 36.87
C GLN A 257 14.38 -7.15 38.13
N ASN A 258 14.92 -8.36 38.02
CA ASN A 258 15.38 -9.15 39.13
C ASN A 258 16.65 -8.53 39.78
N ALA A 259 17.18 -9.13 40.84
CA ALA A 259 18.34 -8.62 41.59
C ALA A 259 19.63 -8.61 40.74
N GLU A 260 19.77 -9.58 39.87
CA GLU A 260 20.89 -9.78 38.96
C GLU A 260 20.76 -8.88 37.72
N LYS A 261 19.61 -8.31 37.45
CA LYS A 261 19.24 -7.50 36.30
C LYS A 261 19.33 -8.28 34.97
N GLU A 262 19.08 -9.54 35.02
CA GLU A 262 19.15 -10.44 33.89
C GLU A 262 17.75 -10.75 33.36
N ASP A 263 16.77 -10.91 34.26
CA ASP A 263 15.40 -11.28 33.90
C ASP A 263 14.37 -10.37 34.55
N ASP A 264 13.15 -10.45 34.08
CA ASP A 264 12.01 -9.72 34.62
C ASP A 264 11.43 -10.39 35.87
N VAL A 265 10.68 -9.60 36.60
CA VAL A 265 9.90 -10.08 37.76
C VAL A 265 8.43 -9.89 37.45
N ALA A 266 7.78 -10.99 37.07
CA ALA A 266 6.35 -11.01 36.79
C ALA A 266 5.52 -10.51 37.97
N GLY A 267 4.46 -9.75 37.70
CA GLY A 267 3.52 -9.23 38.67
C GLY A 267 2.53 -8.24 38.07
N ALA A 268 1.32 -8.22 38.61
CA ALA A 268 0.28 -7.31 38.14
C ALA A 268 0.73 -5.84 38.29
N GLY A 269 0.70 -5.10 37.20
CA GLY A 269 1.17 -3.74 37.11
C GLY A 269 2.71 -3.59 36.99
N HIS A 270 3.44 -4.68 36.74
CA HIS A 270 4.88 -4.66 36.48
C HIS A 270 5.19 -4.34 35.02
N GLY A 271 4.70 -3.21 34.52
CA GLY A 271 4.95 -2.79 33.15
C GLY A 271 4.66 -1.34 32.86
N PHE A 272 5.33 -0.82 31.83
CA PHE A 272 5.08 0.50 31.25
C PHE A 272 5.34 0.42 29.75
N ILE A 273 4.78 1.37 29.00
CA ILE A 273 5.04 1.54 27.55
C ILE A 273 5.26 3.02 27.29
N ASP A 274 6.39 3.38 26.69
CA ASP A 274 6.71 4.72 26.24
C ASP A 274 6.85 4.78 24.73
N ILE A 275 6.52 5.93 24.16
CA ILE A 275 6.73 6.26 22.75
C ILE A 275 7.87 7.26 22.65
N PHE A 276 8.87 6.95 21.82
CA PHE A 276 10.01 7.82 21.51
C PHE A 276 10.06 8.10 20.01
N ASP A 277 10.64 9.24 19.63
CA ASP A 277 11.13 9.40 18.25
C ASP A 277 12.43 8.59 18.03
N THR A 278 12.89 8.55 16.79
CA THR A 278 14.10 7.80 16.42
C THR A 278 15.42 8.45 16.87
N HIS A 279 15.37 9.62 17.52
CA HIS A 279 16.47 10.22 18.27
C HIS A 279 16.41 9.89 19.76
N GLY A 280 15.39 9.12 20.17
CA GLY A 280 15.19 8.73 21.56
C GLY A 280 14.57 9.81 22.45
N LYS A 281 13.96 10.85 21.88
CA LYS A 281 13.20 11.84 22.63
C LYS A 281 11.86 11.25 23.01
N LEU A 282 11.53 11.28 24.31
CA LEU A 282 10.22 10.86 24.78
C LEU A 282 9.12 11.75 24.21
N LEU A 283 8.17 11.14 23.54
CA LEU A 283 6.98 11.78 22.98
C LEU A 283 5.79 11.61 23.93
N GLN A 284 5.57 10.39 24.41
CA GLN A 284 4.39 10.06 25.22
C GLN A 284 4.65 8.86 26.13
N ARG A 285 4.09 8.88 27.34
CA ARG A 285 3.81 7.68 28.12
C ARG A 285 2.51 7.07 27.59
N PHE A 286 2.60 5.95 26.87
CA PHE A 286 1.45 5.32 26.25
C PHE A 286 0.59 4.56 27.26
N ALA A 287 1.20 3.68 28.06
CA ALA A 287 0.49 2.93 29.08
C ALA A 287 1.34 2.74 30.35
N SER A 288 0.69 2.56 31.51
CA SER A 288 1.37 2.43 32.81
C SER A 288 0.67 1.40 33.69
N ARG A 289 1.43 0.43 34.19
CA ARG A 289 0.94 -0.52 35.18
C ARG A 289 -0.37 -1.22 34.81
N ALA A 290 -1.33 -1.29 35.72
CA ALA A 290 -2.67 -1.87 35.51
C ALA A 290 -2.64 -3.26 34.88
N GLN A 291 -2.98 -3.40 33.61
CA GLN A 291 -3.03 -4.66 32.87
C GLN A 291 -1.65 -5.15 32.38
N LEU A 292 -0.60 -4.33 32.51
CA LEU A 292 0.75 -4.67 32.07
C LEU A 292 1.46 -5.55 33.09
N ASN A 293 2.02 -6.66 32.65
CA ASN A 293 2.76 -7.63 33.44
C ASN A 293 3.92 -8.18 32.62
N SER A 294 5.12 -7.61 32.77
CA SER A 294 6.28 -7.86 31.92
C SER A 294 5.92 -7.82 30.42
N PRO A 295 5.42 -6.69 29.90
CA PRO A 295 4.99 -6.59 28.50
C PRO A 295 6.19 -6.65 27.56
N TRP A 296 6.09 -7.49 26.47
CA TRP A 296 7.18 -7.60 25.51
C TRP A 296 6.74 -7.39 24.07
N GLY A 297 5.94 -8.27 23.49
CA GLY A 297 5.49 -8.21 22.10
C GLY A 297 4.43 -7.14 21.91
N MET A 298 4.53 -6.40 20.80
CA MET A 298 3.58 -5.36 20.42
C MET A 298 3.24 -5.48 18.95
N ALA A 299 1.95 -5.34 18.61
CA ALA A 299 1.50 -5.31 17.23
C ALA A 299 0.29 -4.39 17.08
N TRP A 300 0.34 -3.50 16.10
CA TRP A 300 -0.77 -2.60 15.78
C TRP A 300 -1.75 -3.26 14.83
N ALA A 301 -3.03 -3.29 15.23
CA ALA A 301 -4.10 -3.90 14.44
C ALA A 301 -4.45 -3.07 13.21
N PRO A 302 -4.78 -3.73 12.08
CA PRO A 302 -5.38 -3.04 10.95
C PRO A 302 -6.67 -2.32 11.33
N PHE A 303 -7.01 -1.26 10.61
CA PHE A 303 -8.22 -0.48 10.84
C PHE A 303 -9.53 -1.24 10.63
N GLU A 304 -9.50 -2.43 10.01
CA GLU A 304 -10.68 -3.22 9.70
C GLU A 304 -10.54 -4.67 10.15
N ARG A 305 -11.70 -5.32 10.35
CA ARG A 305 -11.87 -6.76 10.63
C ARG A 305 -11.42 -7.24 12.01
N PHE A 306 -11.18 -6.30 12.95
CA PHE A 306 -10.89 -6.63 14.35
C PHE A 306 -11.99 -6.16 15.30
N GLY A 307 -13.14 -5.70 14.76
CA GLY A 307 -14.30 -5.27 15.54
C GLY A 307 -13.95 -4.14 16.50
N ASN A 308 -14.24 -4.31 17.79
CA ASN A 308 -13.89 -3.32 18.83
C ASN A 308 -12.38 -3.21 19.08
N PHE A 309 -11.54 -3.95 18.39
CA PHE A 309 -10.08 -3.83 18.41
C PHE A 309 -9.50 -3.32 17.08
N ASN A 310 -10.32 -2.76 16.20
CA ASN A 310 -9.82 -2.00 15.06
C ASN A 310 -8.91 -0.87 15.54
N ASN A 311 -7.80 -0.63 14.87
CA ASN A 311 -6.82 0.40 15.24
C ASN A 311 -6.29 0.24 16.69
N ALA A 312 -6.23 -0.96 17.25
CA ALA A 312 -5.69 -1.20 18.58
C ALA A 312 -4.21 -1.58 18.55
N LEU A 313 -3.44 -1.17 19.56
CA LEU A 313 -2.14 -1.76 19.86
C LEU A 313 -2.34 -3.00 20.72
N PHE A 314 -2.03 -4.18 20.18
CA PHE A 314 -1.97 -5.42 20.94
C PHE A 314 -0.63 -5.52 21.67
N VAL A 315 -0.70 -5.91 22.96
CA VAL A 315 0.47 -6.03 23.84
C VAL A 315 0.43 -7.40 24.52
N GLY A 316 1.46 -8.21 24.29
CA GLY A 316 1.65 -9.50 24.95
C GLY A 316 2.37 -9.32 26.30
N ASN A 317 1.76 -9.81 27.34
CA ASN A 317 2.37 -9.90 28.66
C ASN A 317 3.09 -11.22 28.80
N PHE A 318 4.40 -11.23 28.84
CA PHE A 318 5.16 -12.44 29.17
C PHE A 318 4.80 -12.99 30.56
N GLY A 319 4.61 -12.09 31.54
CA GLY A 319 4.46 -12.47 32.94
C GLY A 319 3.14 -13.21 33.29
N ASP A 320 2.09 -13.14 32.47
CA ASP A 320 0.81 -13.81 32.72
C ASP A 320 0.17 -14.43 31.48
N GLY A 321 0.82 -14.31 30.34
CA GLY A 321 0.35 -14.88 29.07
C GLY A 321 -0.85 -14.14 28.46
N ALA A 322 -1.26 -13.00 28.99
CA ALA A 322 -2.38 -12.23 28.47
C ALA A 322 -1.98 -11.42 27.23
N VAL A 323 -2.88 -11.34 26.26
CA VAL A 323 -2.78 -10.39 25.15
C VAL A 323 -3.81 -9.29 25.37
N ASN A 324 -3.31 -8.09 25.60
CA ASN A 324 -4.10 -6.88 25.89
C ASN A 324 -4.20 -6.00 24.65
N ALA A 325 -5.33 -5.34 24.47
CA ALA A 325 -5.55 -4.35 23.42
C ALA A 325 -5.73 -2.96 24.03
N PHE A 326 -5.04 -1.98 23.46
CA PHE A 326 -5.11 -0.58 23.83
C PHE A 326 -5.48 0.24 22.59
N ASP A 327 -6.27 1.28 22.77
CA ASP A 327 -6.53 2.24 21.71
C ASP A 327 -5.19 2.87 21.27
N PHE A 328 -4.92 2.85 19.96
CA PHE A 328 -3.61 3.24 19.45
C PHE A 328 -3.31 4.72 19.65
N ASP A 329 -4.33 5.59 19.60
CA ASP A 329 -4.17 7.03 19.68
C ASP A 329 -4.12 7.53 21.14
N SER A 330 -4.99 6.99 21.99
CA SER A 330 -5.11 7.45 23.39
C SER A 330 -4.31 6.62 24.39
N GLY A 331 -4.00 5.36 24.08
CA GLY A 331 -3.41 4.40 25.04
C GLY A 331 -4.43 3.84 26.04
N ASP A 332 -5.71 4.08 25.84
CA ASP A 332 -6.76 3.56 26.71
C ASP A 332 -6.92 2.06 26.54
N PHE A 333 -7.10 1.34 27.64
CA PHE A 333 -7.31 -0.10 27.62
C PHE A 333 -8.68 -0.48 27.04
N LEU A 334 -8.71 -1.20 25.94
CA LEU A 334 -9.92 -1.65 25.25
C LEU A 334 -10.43 -3.01 25.75
N GLY A 335 -9.53 -3.89 26.20
CA GLY A 335 -9.87 -5.22 26.66
C GLY A 335 -8.79 -6.26 26.44
N ASN A 336 -9.08 -7.50 26.83
CA ASN A 336 -8.24 -8.67 26.59
C ASN A 336 -8.78 -9.47 25.40
N VAL A 337 -7.89 -10.16 24.70
CA VAL A 337 -8.30 -11.15 23.69
C VAL A 337 -9.05 -12.30 24.35
N ARG A 338 -10.23 -12.67 23.82
CA ARG A 338 -11.13 -13.68 24.39
C ARG A 338 -11.53 -14.73 23.35
N ASP A 339 -11.79 -15.95 23.80
CA ASP A 339 -12.34 -17.03 22.98
C ASP A 339 -13.86 -16.86 22.71
N VAL A 340 -14.44 -17.74 21.91
CA VAL A 340 -15.89 -17.74 21.58
C VAL A 340 -16.79 -17.96 22.81
N SER A 341 -16.26 -18.49 23.90
CA SER A 341 -16.99 -18.68 25.16
C SER A 341 -16.87 -17.46 26.08
N GLY A 342 -16.12 -16.43 25.65
CA GLY A 342 -15.85 -15.21 26.40
C GLY A 342 -14.74 -15.35 27.45
N ASN A 343 -14.03 -16.49 27.51
CA ASN A 343 -12.87 -16.65 28.38
C ASN A 343 -11.68 -15.90 27.80
N GLN A 344 -10.87 -15.31 28.67
CA GLN A 344 -9.59 -14.72 28.24
C GLN A 344 -8.70 -15.83 27.67
N ILE A 345 -8.12 -15.57 26.50
CA ILE A 345 -7.07 -16.43 25.94
C ILE A 345 -5.78 -16.11 26.68
N ILE A 346 -5.18 -17.15 27.27
CA ILE A 346 -3.89 -17.08 27.94
C ILE A 346 -2.89 -17.92 27.14
N ILE A 347 -1.80 -17.31 26.74
CA ILE A 347 -0.68 -17.91 26.01
C ILE A 347 0.53 -17.87 26.97
N PRO A 348 0.77 -18.90 27.77
CA PRO A 348 1.88 -18.89 28.75
C PRO A 348 3.21 -18.61 28.06
N GLY A 349 3.98 -17.68 28.61
CA GLY A 349 5.28 -17.32 28.04
C GLY A 349 5.20 -16.61 26.68
N VAL A 350 4.09 -15.87 26.38
CA VAL A 350 3.95 -15.15 25.11
C VAL A 350 5.05 -14.09 24.95
N TRP A 351 5.78 -14.19 23.82
CA TRP A 351 6.85 -13.28 23.45
C TRP A 351 6.42 -12.34 22.32
N ALA A 352 6.72 -12.66 21.08
CA ALA A 352 6.40 -11.78 19.97
C ALA A 352 4.91 -11.81 19.61
N LEU A 353 4.45 -10.65 19.11
CA LEU A 353 3.20 -10.48 18.39
C LEU A 353 3.49 -9.84 17.04
N GLN A 354 2.89 -10.36 15.96
CA GLN A 354 3.09 -9.86 14.61
C GLN A 354 1.86 -10.12 13.75
N PHE A 355 1.34 -9.10 13.07
CA PHE A 355 0.35 -9.32 12.02
C PHE A 355 1.00 -9.88 10.75
N GLY A 356 0.31 -10.78 10.08
CA GLY A 356 0.71 -11.21 8.74
C GLY A 356 0.53 -10.08 7.73
N LEU A 357 1.33 -10.10 6.65
CA LEU A 357 1.30 -9.09 5.60
C LEU A 357 0.84 -9.63 4.24
N GLY A 358 0.23 -10.82 4.20
CA GLY A 358 -0.18 -11.48 2.97
C GLY A 358 0.94 -12.22 2.24
N VAL A 359 2.18 -12.14 2.71
CA VAL A 359 3.33 -12.87 2.15
C VAL A 359 3.47 -14.25 2.78
N ALA A 360 4.00 -15.21 2.03
CA ALA A 360 4.22 -16.58 2.49
C ALA A 360 2.99 -17.16 3.22
N GLY A 361 1.79 -16.86 2.77
CA GLY A 361 0.56 -17.32 3.41
C GLY A 361 0.24 -16.72 4.80
N ALA A 362 1.03 -15.75 5.26
CA ALA A 362 0.78 -15.05 6.53
C ALA A 362 -0.31 -14.00 6.37
N SER A 363 -1.55 -14.37 6.71
CA SER A 363 -2.74 -13.52 6.55
C SER A 363 -2.65 -12.22 7.36
N SER A 364 -2.99 -11.10 6.73
CA SER A 364 -3.08 -9.79 7.40
C SER A 364 -4.22 -9.69 8.43
N SER A 365 -5.17 -10.62 8.40
CA SER A 365 -6.25 -10.74 9.37
C SER A 365 -5.93 -11.72 10.52
N ALA A 366 -4.66 -12.12 10.68
CA ALA A 366 -4.22 -13.00 11.76
C ALA A 366 -3.09 -12.35 12.56
N LEU A 367 -3.21 -12.36 13.87
CA LEU A 367 -2.16 -11.99 14.81
C LEU A 367 -1.34 -13.23 15.16
N TYR A 368 -0.12 -13.32 14.63
CA TYR A 368 0.81 -14.40 14.94
C TYR A 368 1.51 -14.13 16.27
N PHE A 369 1.85 -15.20 16.96
CA PHE A 369 2.57 -15.12 18.24
C PHE A 369 3.63 -16.21 18.38
N THR A 370 4.67 -15.94 19.16
CA THR A 370 5.63 -16.91 19.69
C THR A 370 5.46 -17.00 21.21
N ALA A 371 5.78 -18.16 21.78
CA ALA A 371 5.72 -18.36 23.22
C ALA A 371 6.73 -19.41 23.70
N GLY A 372 7.37 -19.16 24.85
CA GLY A 372 8.18 -20.12 25.59
C GLY A 372 7.31 -20.82 26.62
N ILE A 373 6.71 -21.96 26.23
CA ILE A 373 5.80 -22.69 27.09
C ILE A 373 6.58 -23.58 28.10
N ASP A 374 5.88 -24.02 29.16
CA ASP A 374 6.43 -24.86 30.24
C ASP A 374 7.70 -24.27 30.88
N ASP A 375 7.58 -23.04 31.39
CA ASP A 375 8.71 -22.29 31.96
C ASP A 375 9.90 -22.18 31.00
N GLU A 376 9.61 -21.82 29.72
CA GLU A 376 10.58 -21.64 28.63
C GLU A 376 11.36 -22.87 28.19
N GLN A 377 10.96 -24.04 28.65
CA GLN A 377 11.62 -25.32 28.26
C GLN A 377 11.21 -25.76 26.85
N HIS A 378 10.07 -25.31 26.38
CA HIS A 378 9.47 -25.68 25.10
C HIS A 378 9.03 -24.44 24.32
N GLY A 379 8.65 -24.62 23.04
CA GLY A 379 8.27 -23.55 22.17
C GLY A 379 6.91 -23.74 21.49
N LEU A 380 6.25 -22.61 21.23
CA LEU A 380 5.01 -22.57 20.49
C LEU A 380 5.02 -21.37 19.54
N PHE A 381 4.73 -21.61 18.27
CA PHE A 381 4.37 -20.63 17.27
C PHE A 381 2.91 -20.84 16.88
N GLY A 382 2.10 -19.78 16.91
CA GLY A 382 0.69 -19.87 16.62
C GLY A 382 0.10 -18.58 16.08
N LYS A 383 -1.22 -18.57 15.92
CA LYS A 383 -1.96 -17.39 15.51
C LYS A 383 -3.32 -17.26 16.20
N LEU A 384 -3.76 -16.03 16.32
CA LEU A 384 -5.09 -15.62 16.74
C LEU A 384 -5.84 -15.05 15.53
N THR A 385 -7.03 -15.58 15.25
CA THR A 385 -7.91 -15.09 14.18
C THR A 385 -9.23 -14.65 14.76
N VAL A 386 -9.78 -13.54 14.28
CA VAL A 386 -11.09 -13.05 14.70
C VAL A 386 -12.17 -14.01 14.22
N ASN A 387 -13.15 -14.30 15.09
CA ASN A 387 -14.35 -15.03 14.72
C ASN A 387 -15.30 -14.09 13.98
N PRO A 388 -15.58 -14.34 12.68
CA PRO A 388 -16.44 -13.44 11.89
C PRO A 388 -17.83 -13.23 12.50
N SER A 389 -18.37 -14.25 13.17
CA SER A 389 -19.68 -14.16 13.84
C SER A 389 -19.72 -13.24 15.07
N SER A 390 -18.55 -12.84 15.59
CA SER A 390 -18.43 -11.90 16.72
C SER A 390 -18.23 -10.45 16.27
N LEU A 391 -18.00 -10.25 14.98
CA LEU A 391 -17.90 -8.88 14.44
C LEU A 391 -19.30 -8.25 14.40
N PRO A 392 -19.40 -6.96 14.72
CA PRO A 392 -20.64 -6.24 14.44
C PRO A 392 -20.94 -6.40 12.94
N PRO A 393 -22.24 -6.45 12.54
CA PRO A 393 -22.59 -6.35 11.14
C PRO A 393 -21.82 -5.17 10.54
N ALA A 394 -21.18 -5.36 9.39
CA ALA A 394 -20.50 -4.27 8.69
C ALA A 394 -21.49 -3.09 8.59
N GLU A 395 -21.10 -1.93 9.06
CA GLU A 395 -21.94 -0.74 8.88
C GLU A 395 -22.11 -0.56 7.37
N GLY A 396 -23.34 -0.48 6.92
CA GLY A 396 -23.64 -0.24 5.52
C GLY A 396 -23.13 1.15 5.11
N PRO A 397 -23.04 1.41 3.81
CA PRO A 397 -22.57 2.71 3.32
C PRO A 397 -23.44 3.85 3.84
N THR A 398 -22.81 4.94 4.22
CA THR A 398 -23.46 6.13 4.80
C THR A 398 -23.01 7.39 4.07
N MET A 399 -23.94 8.37 3.99
CA MET A 399 -23.62 9.70 3.49
C MET A 399 -23.37 10.65 4.66
N LEU A 400 -22.41 11.57 4.50
CA LEU A 400 -22.17 12.64 5.48
C LEU A 400 -23.13 13.82 5.30
N ASP A 401 -23.69 14.02 4.09
CA ASP A 401 -24.79 14.96 3.89
C ASP A 401 -26.11 14.32 4.35
N PRO A 402 -26.82 14.90 5.33
CA PRO A 402 -28.04 14.34 5.91
C PRO A 402 -29.23 14.32 4.91
N ASP A 403 -29.17 15.09 3.83
CA ASP A 403 -30.20 15.10 2.78
C ASP A 403 -30.04 13.94 1.79
N LEU A 404 -28.93 13.21 1.84
CA LEU A 404 -28.62 12.07 0.97
C LEU A 404 -28.81 10.74 1.69
N HIS A 405 -29.41 9.80 0.98
CA HIS A 405 -29.72 8.46 1.51
C HIS A 405 -29.12 7.39 0.62
N VAL A 406 -28.62 6.31 1.24
CA VAL A 406 -28.10 5.14 0.52
C VAL A 406 -29.09 3.99 0.61
N THR A 407 -29.37 3.36 -0.54
CA THR A 407 -30.20 2.16 -0.63
C THR A 407 -29.41 1.07 -1.36
N THR A 408 -29.36 -0.14 -0.78
CA THR A 408 -28.81 -1.30 -1.49
C THR A 408 -29.78 -1.73 -2.58
N VAL A 409 -29.33 -1.70 -3.84
CA VAL A 409 -30.13 -2.10 -5.01
C VAL A 409 -30.08 -3.61 -5.22
N VAL A 410 -28.90 -4.18 -5.21
CA VAL A 410 -28.64 -5.62 -5.31
C VAL A 410 -27.37 -5.96 -4.53
N SER A 411 -27.33 -7.15 -3.95
CA SER A 411 -26.17 -7.66 -3.19
C SER A 411 -25.97 -9.14 -3.46
N GLY A 412 -24.84 -9.69 -2.98
CA GLY A 412 -24.47 -11.09 -3.21
C GLY A 412 -23.86 -11.37 -4.57
N LEU A 413 -23.35 -10.32 -5.26
CA LEU A 413 -22.58 -10.41 -6.50
C LEU A 413 -21.12 -10.77 -6.20
N ASP A 414 -20.47 -11.49 -7.12
CA ASP A 414 -19.06 -11.87 -6.96
C ASP A 414 -18.13 -10.80 -7.57
N GLN A 415 -17.58 -9.91 -6.71
CA GLN A 415 -16.66 -8.85 -7.11
C GLN A 415 -17.17 -8.01 -8.30
N PRO A 416 -18.32 -7.34 -8.18
CA PRO A 416 -18.87 -6.56 -9.30
C PRO A 416 -17.97 -5.37 -9.64
N THR A 417 -17.71 -5.17 -10.95
CA THR A 417 -16.77 -4.14 -11.45
C THR A 417 -17.45 -2.98 -12.16
N SER A 418 -18.40 -3.25 -13.03
CA SER A 418 -19.01 -2.20 -13.88
C SER A 418 -20.43 -2.56 -14.25
N MET A 419 -21.28 -1.55 -14.46
CA MET A 419 -22.68 -1.74 -14.84
C MET A 419 -23.13 -0.75 -15.90
N VAL A 420 -24.18 -1.12 -16.65
CA VAL A 420 -24.88 -0.25 -17.60
C VAL A 420 -26.38 -0.48 -17.56
N PHE A 421 -27.15 0.59 -17.63
CA PHE A 421 -28.62 0.52 -17.62
C PHE A 421 -29.15 0.17 -19.01
N LEU A 422 -30.02 -0.84 -19.07
CA LEU A 422 -30.87 -1.14 -20.24
C LEU A 422 -32.18 -0.36 -20.19
N GLY A 423 -32.61 -0.03 -18.97
CA GLY A 423 -33.84 0.70 -18.70
C GLY A 423 -33.98 1.08 -17.23
N PHE A 424 -35.17 1.50 -16.85
CA PHE A 424 -35.48 1.80 -15.45
C PHE A 424 -35.49 0.49 -14.65
N ASN A 425 -34.72 0.43 -13.57
CA ASN A 425 -34.53 -0.79 -12.75
C ASN A 425 -34.10 -2.04 -13.54
N ASP A 426 -33.46 -1.85 -14.67
CA ASP A 426 -33.03 -2.89 -15.59
C ASP A 426 -31.60 -2.60 -16.07
N PHE A 427 -30.62 -3.46 -15.72
CA PHE A 427 -29.21 -3.23 -16.03
C PHE A 427 -28.40 -4.53 -16.15
N LEU A 428 -27.29 -4.45 -16.88
CA LEU A 428 -26.26 -5.46 -16.89
C LEU A 428 -25.15 -5.06 -15.91
N ILE A 429 -24.63 -6.06 -15.16
CA ILE A 429 -23.51 -5.89 -14.24
C ILE A 429 -22.51 -7.01 -14.41
N LEU A 430 -21.24 -6.68 -14.27
CA LEU A 430 -20.12 -7.60 -14.48
C LEU A 430 -19.66 -8.19 -13.15
N GLU A 431 -19.36 -9.48 -13.13
CA GLU A 431 -18.64 -10.15 -12.05
C GLU A 431 -17.20 -10.45 -12.49
N LYS A 432 -16.23 -9.85 -11.77
CA LYS A 432 -14.81 -9.84 -12.11
C LYS A 432 -14.21 -11.25 -12.20
N ALA A 433 -14.48 -12.06 -11.18
CA ALA A 433 -13.78 -13.33 -10.96
C ALA A 433 -14.43 -14.50 -11.71
N THR A 434 -15.73 -14.42 -11.92
CA THR A 434 -16.55 -15.49 -12.56
C THR A 434 -16.79 -15.25 -14.04
N GLY A 435 -16.33 -14.13 -14.60
CA GLY A 435 -16.55 -13.78 -16.00
C GLY A 435 -18.01 -13.55 -16.42
N LYS A 436 -18.92 -13.48 -15.44
CA LYS A 436 -20.35 -13.40 -15.72
C LYS A 436 -20.83 -11.99 -15.95
N VAL A 437 -21.66 -11.82 -16.96
CA VAL A 437 -22.50 -10.64 -17.13
C VAL A 437 -23.88 -11.00 -16.58
N GLN A 438 -24.21 -10.49 -15.41
CA GLN A 438 -25.51 -10.70 -14.78
C GLN A 438 -26.54 -9.68 -15.30
N HIS A 439 -27.74 -10.11 -15.57
CA HIS A 439 -28.89 -9.26 -15.86
C HIS A 439 -29.71 -9.06 -14.59
N VAL A 440 -29.82 -7.81 -14.14
CA VAL A 440 -30.52 -7.44 -12.92
C VAL A 440 -31.78 -6.67 -13.28
N VAL A 441 -32.92 -7.12 -12.78
CA VAL A 441 -34.23 -6.49 -12.97
C VAL A 441 -34.89 -6.28 -11.63
N ASN A 442 -35.34 -5.06 -11.34
CA ASN A 442 -36.00 -4.70 -10.08
C ASN A 442 -35.22 -5.14 -8.83
N GLY A 443 -33.90 -4.99 -8.83
CA GLY A 443 -33.05 -5.32 -7.69
C GLY A 443 -32.72 -6.80 -7.47
N ALA A 444 -33.09 -7.67 -8.42
CA ALA A 444 -32.79 -9.10 -8.35
C ALA A 444 -32.06 -9.56 -9.62
N VAL A 445 -31.13 -10.50 -9.47
CA VAL A 445 -30.48 -11.17 -10.61
C VAL A 445 -31.53 -12.03 -11.33
N ALA A 446 -31.91 -11.63 -12.55
CA ALA A 446 -32.87 -12.32 -13.38
C ALA A 446 -32.23 -13.50 -14.14
N GLY A 447 -30.93 -13.42 -14.45
CA GLY A 447 -30.19 -14.47 -15.13
C GLY A 447 -28.80 -14.02 -15.54
N THR A 448 -27.97 -14.96 -16.02
CA THR A 448 -26.65 -14.70 -16.59
C THR A 448 -26.77 -14.51 -18.10
N ALA A 449 -26.42 -13.32 -18.58
CA ALA A 449 -26.49 -12.97 -19.99
C ALA A 449 -25.29 -13.49 -20.80
N LEU A 450 -24.14 -13.67 -20.16
CA LEU A 450 -22.91 -14.19 -20.76
C LEU A 450 -22.02 -14.74 -19.65
N ASP A 451 -21.23 -15.75 -19.99
CA ASP A 451 -20.21 -16.34 -19.12
C ASP A 451 -18.90 -16.50 -19.92
N LEU A 452 -17.83 -15.84 -19.49
CA LEU A 452 -16.53 -15.78 -20.16
C LEU A 452 -15.46 -16.45 -19.29
N ALA A 453 -14.60 -17.25 -19.92
CA ALA A 453 -13.43 -17.80 -19.24
C ALA A 453 -12.37 -16.70 -18.98
N VAL A 454 -12.36 -16.14 -17.79
CA VAL A 454 -11.50 -15.01 -17.42
C VAL A 454 -10.28 -15.45 -16.61
N ASN A 455 -9.18 -14.72 -16.76
CA ASN A 455 -8.13 -14.70 -15.73
C ASN A 455 -8.39 -13.51 -14.81
N SER A 456 -8.66 -13.77 -13.53
CA SER A 456 -9.02 -12.76 -12.53
C SER A 456 -7.93 -12.50 -11.50
N ALA A 457 -6.71 -12.99 -11.75
CA ALA A 457 -5.55 -12.75 -10.88
C ALA A 457 -5.28 -11.24 -10.72
N SER A 458 -5.18 -10.79 -9.48
CA SER A 458 -4.95 -9.39 -9.11
C SER A 458 -5.99 -8.43 -9.74
N GLU A 459 -5.61 -7.51 -10.62
CA GLU A 459 -6.53 -6.53 -11.23
C GLU A 459 -7.24 -7.04 -12.49
N ARG A 460 -6.82 -8.18 -13.03
CA ARG A 460 -7.42 -8.83 -14.22
C ARG A 460 -8.83 -9.31 -13.98
N GLY A 461 -9.57 -9.64 -15.04
CA GLY A 461 -10.91 -10.21 -14.98
C GLY A 461 -11.87 -9.62 -16.00
N LEU A 462 -13.17 -9.68 -15.72
CA LEU A 462 -14.20 -8.98 -16.46
C LEU A 462 -14.37 -7.58 -15.87
N LEU A 463 -13.93 -6.53 -16.59
CA LEU A 463 -13.62 -5.24 -15.98
C LEU A 463 -14.55 -4.10 -16.41
N GLY A 464 -14.87 -4.00 -17.70
CA GLY A 464 -15.63 -2.87 -18.21
C GLY A 464 -16.74 -3.22 -19.19
N ILE A 465 -17.81 -2.43 -19.15
CA ILE A 465 -18.97 -2.56 -20.05
C ILE A 465 -19.42 -1.19 -20.55
N ALA A 466 -19.77 -1.10 -21.82
CA ALA A 466 -20.38 0.09 -22.41
C ALA A 466 -21.47 -0.28 -23.43
N LEU A 467 -22.54 0.50 -23.48
CA LEU A 467 -23.56 0.41 -24.52
C LEU A 467 -23.20 1.31 -25.70
N GLN A 468 -23.41 0.80 -26.93
CA GLN A 468 -23.30 1.62 -28.13
C GLN A 468 -24.29 2.79 -28.06
N PRO A 469 -23.96 4.02 -28.49
CA PRO A 469 -24.84 5.18 -28.36
C PRO A 469 -26.24 5.00 -28.99
N ASP A 470 -26.33 4.22 -30.06
CA ASP A 470 -27.58 3.85 -30.74
C ASP A 470 -28.10 2.45 -30.34
N PHE A 471 -27.87 2.07 -29.08
CA PHE A 471 -28.20 0.76 -28.51
C PHE A 471 -29.63 0.31 -28.80
N GLY A 472 -30.60 1.24 -28.77
CA GLY A 472 -32.00 0.91 -29.07
C GLY A 472 -32.22 0.30 -30.45
N SER A 473 -31.29 0.51 -31.39
CA SER A 473 -31.35 -0.05 -32.76
C SER A 473 -30.30 -1.13 -33.02
N THR A 474 -29.10 -0.98 -32.41
CA THR A 474 -27.97 -1.89 -32.68
C THR A 474 -27.83 -2.99 -31.63
N HIS A 475 -28.41 -2.79 -30.46
CA HIS A 475 -28.21 -3.66 -29.29
C HIS A 475 -26.74 -3.97 -28.98
N GLY A 476 -25.79 -3.08 -29.39
CA GLY A 476 -24.36 -3.25 -29.23
C GLY A 476 -23.89 -3.07 -27.80
N VAL A 477 -23.19 -4.05 -27.26
CA VAL A 477 -22.57 -4.05 -25.91
C VAL A 477 -21.09 -4.33 -26.06
N TYR A 478 -20.25 -3.51 -25.45
CA TYR A 478 -18.80 -3.66 -25.50
C TYR A 478 -18.30 -4.07 -24.14
N LEU A 479 -17.44 -5.08 -24.10
CA LEU A 479 -16.82 -5.59 -22.88
C LEU A 479 -15.30 -5.47 -22.97
N TYR A 480 -14.69 -5.01 -21.86
CA TYR A 480 -13.27 -5.12 -21.62
C TYR A 480 -13.02 -6.23 -20.59
N TRP A 481 -12.17 -7.21 -20.95
CA TRP A 481 -11.93 -8.37 -20.11
C TRP A 481 -10.58 -9.02 -20.39
N THR A 482 -10.04 -9.76 -19.40
CA THR A 482 -8.78 -10.51 -19.52
C THR A 482 -9.08 -11.98 -19.74
N GLN A 483 -8.68 -12.51 -20.89
CA GLN A 483 -8.90 -13.89 -21.29
C GLN A 483 -8.02 -14.84 -20.48
N SER A 484 -8.60 -15.96 -19.99
CA SER A 484 -7.83 -17.11 -19.50
C SER A 484 -7.31 -17.94 -20.67
N SER A 485 -6.05 -18.39 -20.61
CA SER A 485 -5.48 -19.31 -21.61
C SER A 485 -5.95 -20.75 -21.46
N THR A 486 -6.60 -21.11 -20.33
CA THR A 486 -7.07 -22.46 -20.04
C THR A 486 -8.45 -22.78 -20.60
N GLY A 487 -9.21 -21.75 -21.01
CA GLY A 487 -10.61 -21.89 -21.42
C GLY A 487 -11.59 -22.05 -20.25
N ALA A 488 -11.13 -21.87 -19.01
CA ALA A 488 -11.91 -21.76 -17.77
C ALA A 488 -11.39 -20.59 -16.94
N ASP A 489 -12.15 -20.19 -15.91
CA ASP A 489 -11.69 -19.16 -14.98
C ASP A 489 -10.40 -19.56 -14.28
N SER A 490 -9.51 -18.59 -14.11
CA SER A 490 -8.20 -18.80 -13.49
C SER A 490 -7.77 -17.62 -12.64
N THR A 491 -7.08 -17.91 -11.54
CA THR A 491 -6.35 -16.94 -10.70
C THR A 491 -4.84 -17.13 -10.79
N ASN A 492 -4.36 -18.01 -11.68
CA ASN A 492 -2.94 -18.20 -11.91
C ASN A 492 -2.41 -17.09 -12.80
N LEU A 493 -1.46 -16.31 -12.30
CA LEU A 493 -0.86 -15.16 -12.99
C LEU A 493 -0.28 -15.50 -14.37
N ALA A 494 0.19 -16.74 -14.57
CA ALA A 494 0.78 -17.20 -15.82
C ALA A 494 -0.25 -17.64 -16.89
N GLU A 495 -1.50 -17.90 -16.51
CA GLU A 495 -2.52 -18.46 -17.40
C GLU A 495 -3.27 -17.37 -18.19
N VAL A 496 -2.50 -16.54 -18.90
CA VAL A 496 -3.00 -15.53 -19.83
C VAL A 496 -2.27 -15.63 -21.17
N PRO A 497 -2.93 -15.34 -22.29
CA PRO A 497 -2.24 -15.14 -23.56
C PRO A 497 -1.34 -13.92 -23.52
N LEU A 498 -0.34 -13.82 -24.41
CA LEU A 498 0.47 -12.62 -24.58
C LEU A 498 -0.39 -11.35 -24.82
N LEU A 499 -1.40 -11.48 -25.68
CA LEU A 499 -2.44 -10.47 -25.94
C LEU A 499 -3.77 -10.98 -25.39
N GLY A 500 -3.98 -10.89 -24.10
CA GLY A 500 -5.14 -11.43 -23.40
C GLY A 500 -6.14 -10.39 -22.89
N ASN A 501 -5.77 -9.10 -22.82
CA ASN A 501 -6.70 -8.03 -22.54
C ASN A 501 -7.48 -7.68 -23.81
N ARG A 502 -8.79 -7.87 -23.78
CA ARG A 502 -9.65 -7.81 -24.97
C ARG A 502 -10.72 -6.77 -24.83
N VAL A 503 -11.00 -6.07 -25.93
CA VAL A 503 -12.23 -5.32 -26.13
C VAL A 503 -13.02 -6.05 -27.21
N ASP A 504 -14.17 -6.58 -26.85
CA ASP A 504 -15.06 -7.30 -27.75
C ASP A 504 -16.44 -6.63 -27.80
N ARG A 505 -17.04 -6.61 -29.02
CA ARG A 505 -18.42 -6.21 -29.23
C ARG A 505 -19.33 -7.43 -29.21
N TYR A 506 -20.41 -7.33 -28.44
CA TYR A 506 -21.49 -8.30 -28.35
C TYR A 506 -22.80 -7.66 -28.81
N VAL A 507 -23.78 -8.47 -29.15
CA VAL A 507 -25.16 -8.05 -29.44
C VAL A 507 -26.09 -8.63 -28.37
N TRP A 508 -26.80 -7.73 -27.70
CA TRP A 508 -27.85 -8.07 -26.74
C TRP A 508 -29.12 -8.57 -27.45
N ASN A 509 -29.62 -9.74 -27.07
CA ASN A 509 -30.90 -10.25 -27.55
C ASN A 509 -31.97 -10.09 -26.46
N PRO A 510 -32.91 -9.14 -26.56
CA PRO A 510 -33.90 -8.90 -25.51
C PRO A 510 -34.90 -10.07 -25.33
N ALA A 511 -35.08 -10.94 -26.36
CA ALA A 511 -36.01 -12.06 -26.25
C ALA A 511 -35.41 -13.23 -25.44
N THR A 512 -34.12 -13.46 -25.54
CA THR A 512 -33.43 -14.54 -24.81
C THR A 512 -32.67 -14.01 -23.58
N GLN A 513 -32.52 -12.67 -23.45
CA GLN A 513 -31.74 -11.99 -22.41
C GLN A 513 -30.28 -12.46 -22.37
N THR A 514 -29.68 -12.64 -23.55
CA THR A 514 -28.30 -13.12 -23.72
C THR A 514 -27.48 -12.22 -24.61
N LEU A 515 -26.16 -12.27 -24.43
CA LEU A 515 -25.17 -11.60 -25.26
C LEU A 515 -24.52 -12.59 -26.21
N THR A 516 -24.40 -12.21 -27.47
CA THR A 516 -23.72 -13.02 -28.52
C THR A 516 -22.54 -12.24 -29.08
N LEU A 517 -21.36 -12.87 -29.14
CA LEU A 517 -20.16 -12.24 -29.71
C LEU A 517 -20.40 -11.83 -31.16
N ASP A 518 -20.14 -10.58 -31.47
CA ASP A 518 -20.18 -10.06 -32.84
C ASP A 518 -18.75 -10.02 -33.43
N LYS A 519 -17.84 -9.29 -32.74
CA LYS A 519 -16.45 -9.23 -33.21
C LYS A 519 -15.50 -8.75 -32.10
N ASN A 520 -14.22 -9.06 -32.25
CA ASN A 520 -13.14 -8.42 -31.50
C ASN A 520 -12.84 -7.03 -32.08
N ILE A 521 -12.71 -6.03 -31.19
CA ILE A 521 -12.35 -4.64 -31.53
C ILE A 521 -10.83 -4.49 -31.49
N ILE A 522 -10.20 -4.95 -30.40
CA ILE A 522 -8.75 -4.92 -30.18
C ILE A 522 -8.34 -5.95 -29.12
N THR A 523 -7.12 -6.43 -29.22
CA THR A 523 -6.44 -7.18 -28.16
C THR A 523 -5.18 -6.47 -27.74
N LEU A 524 -4.94 -6.40 -26.42
CA LEU A 524 -3.82 -5.70 -25.82
C LEU A 524 -3.01 -6.65 -24.94
N ARG A 525 -1.80 -6.23 -24.55
CA ARG A 525 -0.92 -6.99 -23.65
C ARG A 525 -1.62 -7.32 -22.33
N SER A 526 -1.39 -8.54 -21.86
CA SER A 526 -1.80 -9.00 -20.52
C SER A 526 -0.68 -9.79 -19.82
N PHE A 527 0.31 -10.28 -20.57
CA PHE A 527 1.44 -11.03 -20.06
C PHE A 527 2.58 -10.09 -19.70
N GLN A 528 3.07 -10.14 -18.46
CA GLN A 528 4.07 -9.18 -17.93
C GLN A 528 5.50 -9.72 -17.96
N ALA A 529 5.69 -11.04 -17.92
CA ALA A 529 7.03 -11.64 -17.89
C ALA A 529 7.80 -11.44 -19.22
N ASP A 530 7.15 -11.08 -20.31
CA ASP A 530 7.80 -10.71 -21.57
C ASP A 530 8.59 -9.41 -21.47
N ALA A 531 8.28 -8.56 -20.46
CA ALA A 531 9.00 -7.33 -20.15
C ALA A 531 10.01 -7.51 -18.99
N ASN A 532 10.42 -8.76 -18.69
CA ASN A 532 11.25 -9.10 -17.52
C ASN A 532 10.70 -8.56 -16.19
N GLN A 533 9.40 -8.29 -16.13
CA GLN A 533 8.71 -7.85 -14.93
C GLN A 533 8.17 -9.08 -14.18
N PRO A 534 8.07 -9.02 -12.84
CA PRO A 534 7.32 -10.02 -12.11
C PRO A 534 5.89 -10.07 -12.63
N MET A 535 5.35 -11.27 -12.82
CA MET A 535 3.93 -11.41 -13.12
C MET A 535 3.11 -11.05 -11.89
N ARG A 536 2.41 -9.93 -11.94
CA ARG A 536 1.60 -9.39 -10.85
C ARG A 536 0.11 -9.33 -11.18
N GLY A 537 -0.24 -9.32 -12.46
CA GLY A 537 -1.61 -9.16 -12.96
C GLY A 537 -2.20 -7.80 -12.62
N ASN A 538 -1.39 -6.76 -12.58
CA ASN A 538 -1.78 -5.40 -12.25
C ASN A 538 -1.63 -4.44 -13.44
N HIS A 539 -2.25 -3.27 -13.32
CA HIS A 539 -2.28 -2.19 -14.30
C HIS A 539 -2.91 -2.63 -15.64
N ASP A 540 -3.96 -3.46 -15.56
CA ASP A 540 -4.68 -3.94 -16.74
C ASP A 540 -5.74 -2.95 -17.24
N GLY A 541 -6.02 -1.86 -16.51
CA GLY A 541 -7.00 -0.85 -16.88
C GLY A 541 -8.43 -1.37 -16.77
N GLY A 542 -9.16 -1.36 -17.90
CA GLY A 542 -10.47 -2.01 -17.98
C GLY A 542 -11.65 -1.06 -18.14
N LYS A 543 -11.53 0.21 -17.82
CA LYS A 543 -12.63 1.16 -18.02
C LYS A 543 -12.87 1.42 -19.52
N ILE A 544 -14.12 1.33 -19.93
CA ILE A 544 -14.57 1.51 -21.31
C ILE A 544 -15.87 2.34 -21.33
N LEU A 545 -15.99 3.28 -22.28
CA LEU A 545 -17.17 4.11 -22.44
C LEU A 545 -17.25 4.73 -23.84
N PHE A 546 -18.44 5.16 -24.25
CA PHE A 546 -18.60 5.99 -25.43
C PHE A 546 -18.59 7.48 -25.06
N GLY A 547 -17.84 8.28 -25.81
CA GLY A 547 -17.84 9.71 -25.69
C GLY A 547 -19.06 10.38 -26.32
N PRO A 548 -19.29 11.66 -26.05
CA PRO A 548 -20.37 12.44 -26.67
C PRO A 548 -20.20 12.56 -28.19
N ASP A 549 -19.01 12.30 -28.71
CA ASP A 549 -18.67 12.23 -30.13
C ASP A 549 -19.01 10.88 -30.79
N GLY A 550 -19.60 9.95 -30.03
CA GLY A 550 -19.93 8.60 -30.47
C GLY A 550 -18.75 7.68 -30.68
N LYS A 551 -17.55 8.02 -30.19
CA LYS A 551 -16.36 7.18 -30.24
C LYS A 551 -16.21 6.35 -28.98
N LEU A 552 -15.56 5.20 -29.13
CA LEU A 552 -15.25 4.28 -28.06
C LEU A 552 -13.91 4.67 -27.42
N TYR A 553 -13.92 4.94 -26.10
CA TYR A 553 -12.75 5.22 -25.30
C TYR A 553 -12.54 4.11 -24.29
N PHE A 554 -11.29 3.70 -24.11
CA PHE A 554 -10.89 2.73 -23.10
C PHE A 554 -9.42 2.94 -22.73
N GLN A 555 -9.01 2.42 -21.60
CA GLN A 555 -7.64 2.59 -21.10
C GLN A 555 -7.02 1.27 -20.67
N ILE A 556 -5.69 1.21 -20.77
CA ILE A 556 -4.83 0.20 -20.19
C ILE A 556 -3.69 0.89 -19.44
N GLY A 557 -3.30 0.38 -18.29
CA GLY A 557 -2.14 0.87 -17.55
C GLY A 557 -0.81 0.40 -18.16
N ASP A 558 0.28 0.72 -17.50
CA ASP A 558 1.64 0.45 -17.99
C ASP A 558 2.05 -1.03 -17.89
N GLN A 559 1.35 -1.84 -17.11
CA GLN A 559 1.65 -3.26 -16.85
C GLN A 559 3.10 -3.50 -16.37
N GLY A 560 3.69 -2.51 -15.70
CA GLY A 560 5.07 -2.57 -15.27
C GLY A 560 6.09 -2.30 -16.36
N ARG A 561 5.69 -1.94 -17.57
CA ARG A 561 6.60 -1.60 -18.68
C ARG A 561 7.27 -0.25 -18.47
N ARG A 562 8.45 -0.09 -19.09
CA ARG A 562 9.33 1.06 -18.91
C ARG A 562 9.91 1.52 -20.24
N GLY A 563 9.05 1.65 -21.23
CA GLY A 563 9.44 2.04 -22.57
C GLY A 563 9.16 3.50 -22.89
N GLN A 564 9.14 3.80 -24.17
CA GLN A 564 8.93 5.15 -24.72
C GLN A 564 7.59 5.74 -24.29
N LEU A 565 6.50 4.97 -24.33
CA LEU A 565 5.18 5.44 -23.90
C LEU A 565 5.09 5.70 -22.39
N GLN A 566 6.06 5.21 -21.60
CA GLN A 566 6.24 5.54 -20.18
C GLN A 566 7.34 6.61 -19.98
N ASN A 567 7.66 7.38 -21.01
CA ASN A 567 8.67 8.46 -20.98
C ASN A 567 10.08 8.01 -20.58
N LEU A 568 10.46 6.79 -20.95
CA LEU A 568 11.78 6.22 -20.69
C LEU A 568 12.32 5.57 -21.96
N ALA A 569 12.92 6.37 -22.82
CA ALA A 569 13.32 5.99 -24.17
C ALA A 569 14.31 4.80 -24.24
N SER A 570 15.17 4.65 -23.22
CA SER A 570 16.16 3.57 -23.17
C SER A 570 15.73 2.36 -22.30
N GLY A 571 14.55 2.43 -21.67
CA GLY A 571 14.14 1.45 -20.66
C GLY A 571 14.98 1.52 -19.36
N PRO A 572 14.50 0.96 -18.23
CA PRO A 572 15.16 1.05 -16.93
C PRO A 572 16.40 0.14 -16.82
N PHE A 573 16.47 -0.89 -17.63
CA PHE A 573 17.51 -1.91 -17.55
C PHE A 573 18.61 -1.71 -18.62
N GLY A 574 18.61 -0.55 -19.30
CA GLY A 574 19.56 -0.20 -20.32
C GLY A 574 19.22 -0.72 -21.72
N PRO A 575 20.07 -0.42 -22.71
CA PRO A 575 19.89 -0.88 -24.07
C PRO A 575 19.89 -2.41 -24.14
N GLY A 576 18.92 -3.00 -24.81
CA GLY A 576 18.83 -4.43 -25.02
C GLY A 576 17.65 -5.14 -24.33
N GLN A 577 16.71 -4.40 -23.72
CA GLN A 577 15.43 -4.93 -23.30
C GLN A 577 14.38 -4.60 -24.37
N PRO A 578 14.19 -5.45 -25.37
CA PRO A 578 13.43 -5.11 -26.59
C PRO A 578 11.93 -4.94 -26.32
N ASP A 579 11.41 -5.56 -25.30
CA ASP A 579 10.01 -5.54 -24.92
C ASP A 579 9.60 -4.25 -24.18
N ASP A 580 10.57 -3.41 -23.77
CA ASP A 580 10.32 -2.09 -23.19
C ASP A 580 10.48 -0.94 -24.20
N GLN A 581 10.68 -1.26 -25.47
CA GLN A 581 10.90 -0.31 -26.53
C GLN A 581 9.81 -0.44 -27.61
N PHE A 582 9.60 0.58 -28.43
CA PHE A 582 8.93 0.41 -29.71
C PHE A 582 9.71 -0.60 -30.56
N GLY A 583 8.98 -1.39 -31.32
CA GLY A 583 9.61 -2.46 -32.07
C GLY A 583 10.00 -3.66 -31.21
N GLY A 584 9.45 -3.77 -30.02
CA GLY A 584 9.59 -4.94 -29.17
C GLY A 584 9.07 -6.23 -29.82
N PRO A 585 8.99 -7.34 -29.07
CA PRO A 585 8.66 -8.62 -29.65
C PRO A 585 7.28 -8.60 -30.33
N ALA A 586 7.19 -9.21 -31.51
CA ALA A 586 5.92 -9.41 -32.16
C ALA A 586 4.93 -10.10 -31.22
N PRO A 587 3.60 -9.84 -31.32
CA PRO A 587 2.93 -9.15 -32.44
C PRO A 587 2.70 -7.65 -32.22
N ASP A 588 3.10 -7.09 -31.10
CA ASP A 588 2.84 -5.68 -30.76
C ASP A 588 4.14 -4.89 -30.72
N ASP A 589 4.52 -4.33 -31.86
CA ASP A 589 5.77 -3.59 -32.00
C ASP A 589 5.76 -2.22 -31.29
N ALA A 590 4.58 -1.71 -30.90
CA ALA A 590 4.48 -0.42 -30.23
C ALA A 590 4.36 -0.50 -28.70
N HIS A 591 4.16 -1.69 -28.15
CA HIS A 591 3.88 -1.90 -26.72
C HIS A 591 2.88 -0.88 -26.17
N VAL A 592 1.68 -0.88 -26.73
CA VAL A 592 0.66 0.14 -26.47
C VAL A 592 0.05 -0.09 -25.09
N THR A 593 0.82 0.26 -24.05
CA THR A 593 0.45 0.24 -22.63
C THR A 593 0.60 1.64 -22.03
N GLY A 594 -0.05 1.90 -20.90
CA GLY A 594 -0.08 3.24 -20.30
C GLY A 594 -0.75 4.27 -21.22
N ALA A 595 -1.89 3.90 -21.82
CA ALA A 595 -2.55 4.71 -22.83
C ALA A 595 -4.07 4.69 -22.74
N ILE A 596 -4.68 5.79 -23.17
CA ILE A 596 -6.11 5.90 -23.45
C ILE A 596 -6.30 5.83 -24.95
N PHE A 597 -7.16 4.95 -25.39
CA PHE A 597 -7.49 4.74 -26.80
C PHE A 597 -8.77 5.46 -27.17
N ARG A 598 -8.90 5.83 -28.47
CA ARG A 598 -10.14 6.33 -29.05
C ARG A 598 -10.34 5.69 -30.43
N LEU A 599 -11.42 4.92 -30.58
CA LEU A 599 -11.75 4.20 -31.80
C LEU A 599 -13.20 4.46 -32.23
N ASN A 600 -13.49 4.25 -33.52
CA ASN A 600 -14.87 4.11 -33.98
C ASN A 600 -15.49 2.83 -33.38
N ALA A 601 -16.82 2.77 -33.34
CA ALA A 601 -17.54 1.60 -32.83
C ALA A 601 -17.19 0.29 -33.59
N ASP A 602 -16.71 0.41 -34.81
CA ASP A 602 -16.27 -0.74 -35.60
C ASP A 602 -14.79 -1.13 -35.39
N GLY A 603 -14.06 -0.42 -34.53
CA GLY A 603 -12.65 -0.63 -34.24
C GLY A 603 -11.68 0.11 -35.17
N THR A 604 -12.19 0.83 -36.16
CA THR A 604 -11.34 1.66 -37.05
C THR A 604 -10.87 2.94 -36.34
N VAL A 605 -9.76 3.49 -36.83
CA VAL A 605 -9.20 4.73 -36.29
C VAL A 605 -10.01 5.92 -36.77
N PRO A 606 -10.52 6.82 -35.87
CA PRO A 606 -11.14 8.08 -36.28
C PRO A 606 -10.16 8.98 -37.01
N ALA A 607 -10.59 9.63 -38.10
CA ALA A 607 -9.75 10.52 -38.89
C ALA A 607 -9.29 11.79 -38.10
N ASP A 608 -9.98 12.11 -37.03
CA ASP A 608 -9.74 13.24 -36.14
C ASP A 608 -9.03 12.84 -34.84
N ASN A 609 -8.45 11.62 -34.73
CA ASN A 609 -7.58 11.26 -33.64
C ASN A 609 -6.32 12.15 -33.64
N PRO A 610 -5.77 12.48 -32.45
CA PRO A 610 -4.62 13.38 -32.36
C PRO A 610 -3.42 12.89 -33.18
N PHE A 611 -3.25 11.58 -33.33
CA PHE A 611 -2.16 10.94 -34.04
C PHE A 611 -2.61 10.27 -35.35
N ALA A 612 -3.82 10.53 -35.88
CA ALA A 612 -4.37 9.86 -37.05
C ALA A 612 -3.49 9.96 -38.32
N ASN A 613 -2.68 11.03 -38.40
CA ASN A 613 -1.82 11.30 -39.56
C ASN A 613 -0.36 10.84 -39.37
N VAL A 614 -0.02 10.19 -38.24
CA VAL A 614 1.33 9.68 -38.00
C VAL A 614 1.68 8.60 -39.01
N THR A 615 2.87 8.68 -39.56
CA THR A 615 3.39 7.78 -40.61
C THR A 615 4.63 7.02 -40.12
N ALA A 616 5.03 5.98 -40.81
CA ALA A 616 6.28 5.26 -40.56
C ALA A 616 7.50 6.21 -40.59
N ALA A 617 7.48 7.25 -41.45
CA ALA A 617 8.55 8.23 -41.54
C ALA A 617 8.67 9.10 -40.30
N ASP A 618 7.57 9.36 -39.61
CA ASP A 618 7.57 10.12 -38.35
C ASP A 618 8.10 9.27 -37.19
N MET A 619 7.96 7.96 -37.26
CA MET A 619 8.45 7.03 -36.23
C MET A 619 9.95 6.75 -36.34
N ALA A 620 10.50 6.71 -37.53
CA ALA A 620 11.90 6.36 -37.73
C ALA A 620 12.92 7.19 -36.93
N PRO A 621 12.81 8.53 -36.80
CA PRO A 621 13.70 9.34 -35.97
C PRO A 621 13.56 9.02 -34.50
N LEU A 622 12.35 8.72 -34.02
CA LEU A 622 12.09 8.40 -32.60
C LEU A 622 12.70 7.05 -32.22
N GLU A 623 12.59 6.06 -33.10
CA GLU A 623 13.20 4.74 -32.90
C GLU A 623 14.73 4.82 -32.91
N GLN A 624 15.29 5.63 -33.81
CA GLN A 624 16.74 5.86 -33.82
C GLN A 624 17.23 6.56 -32.55
N GLN A 625 16.48 7.51 -32.03
CA GLN A 625 16.79 8.18 -30.76
C GLN A 625 16.74 7.19 -29.58
N ALA A 626 15.82 6.25 -29.61
CA ALA A 626 15.71 5.17 -28.62
C ALA A 626 16.79 4.08 -28.80
N GLY A 627 17.61 4.14 -29.85
CA GLY A 627 18.65 3.14 -30.16
C GLY A 627 18.10 1.87 -30.81
N VAL A 628 16.89 1.93 -31.37
CA VAL A 628 16.22 0.80 -32.04
C VAL A 628 16.29 0.98 -33.56
N THR A 629 16.53 -0.13 -34.28
CA THR A 629 16.48 -0.16 -35.75
C THR A 629 15.35 -1.06 -36.19
N LEU A 630 14.31 -0.49 -36.79
CA LEU A 630 13.14 -1.20 -37.29
C LEU A 630 13.11 -1.31 -38.81
N THR A 631 12.51 -2.37 -39.29
CA THR A 631 12.19 -2.51 -40.72
C THR A 631 11.05 -1.57 -41.12
N PRO A 632 10.87 -1.23 -42.39
CA PRO A 632 9.73 -0.41 -42.83
C PRO A 632 8.35 -0.96 -42.44
N ALA A 633 8.22 -2.29 -42.40
CA ALA A 633 6.96 -2.94 -41.99
C ALA A 633 6.69 -2.78 -40.49
N GLN A 634 7.73 -2.90 -39.66
CA GLN A 634 7.62 -2.66 -38.22
C GLN A 634 7.31 -1.18 -37.92
N LEU A 635 7.98 -0.23 -38.61
CA LEU A 635 7.66 1.19 -38.48
C LEU A 635 6.21 1.52 -38.84
N GLU A 636 5.65 0.87 -39.89
CA GLU A 636 4.24 1.04 -40.21
C GLU A 636 3.32 0.45 -39.14
N ASN A 637 3.67 -0.70 -38.54
CA ASN A 637 2.93 -1.27 -37.42
C ASN A 637 2.94 -0.32 -36.19
N VAL A 638 4.09 0.23 -35.85
CA VAL A 638 4.23 1.24 -34.78
C VAL A 638 3.33 2.44 -35.07
N ALA A 639 3.41 2.99 -36.29
CA ALA A 639 2.56 4.13 -36.69
C ALA A 639 1.05 3.77 -36.60
N ALA A 640 0.68 2.56 -37.06
CA ALA A 640 -0.70 2.09 -37.01
C ALA A 640 -1.23 1.97 -35.57
N ASN A 641 -0.39 1.54 -34.64
CA ASN A 641 -0.74 1.46 -33.21
C ASN A 641 -0.83 2.84 -32.57
N VAL A 642 0.10 3.74 -32.86
CA VAL A 642 0.10 5.14 -32.39
C VAL A 642 -1.17 5.88 -32.82
N ARG A 643 -1.65 5.66 -34.04
CA ARG A 643 -2.90 6.28 -34.54
C ARG A 643 -4.15 5.96 -33.71
N LYS A 644 -4.15 4.87 -32.93
CA LYS A 644 -5.27 4.46 -32.06
C LYS A 644 -5.30 5.21 -30.75
N ILE A 645 -4.16 5.83 -30.35
CA ILE A 645 -3.97 6.48 -29.05
C ILE A 645 -4.67 7.83 -29.03
N PHE A 646 -5.32 8.16 -27.92
CA PHE A 646 -5.88 9.47 -27.62
C PHE A 646 -4.98 10.26 -26.65
N SER A 647 -4.44 9.57 -25.62
CA SER A 647 -3.51 10.09 -24.62
C SER A 647 -2.58 8.95 -24.17
N TYR A 648 -1.37 9.27 -23.72
CA TYR A 648 -0.37 8.28 -23.26
C TYR A 648 0.43 8.81 -22.06
N GLY A 649 1.44 8.05 -21.61
CA GLY A 649 2.25 8.42 -20.44
C GLY A 649 1.52 8.20 -19.14
N ARG A 650 0.69 7.15 -19.06
CA ARG A 650 -0.13 6.80 -17.90
C ARG A 650 0.43 5.59 -17.19
N ARG A 651 0.26 5.55 -15.83
CA ARG A 651 0.64 4.39 -15.03
C ARG A 651 -0.51 3.42 -14.88
N ASN A 652 -1.56 3.79 -14.15
CA ASN A 652 -2.66 2.89 -13.82
C ASN A 652 -3.97 3.66 -13.58
N GLY A 653 -4.73 3.90 -14.64
CA GLY A 653 -6.05 4.53 -14.56
C GLY A 653 -7.14 3.51 -14.22
N PHE A 654 -7.94 3.79 -13.17
CA PHE A 654 -9.10 2.98 -12.79
C PHE A 654 -10.43 3.64 -13.11
N GLY A 655 -10.49 4.95 -13.16
CA GLY A 655 -11.70 5.72 -13.43
C GLY A 655 -11.60 6.49 -14.72
N LEU A 656 -12.68 6.47 -15.55
CA LEU A 656 -12.79 7.28 -16.75
C LEU A 656 -14.24 7.70 -16.91
N ALA A 657 -14.50 9.01 -17.06
CA ALA A 657 -15.85 9.55 -17.23
C ALA A 657 -15.86 10.85 -18.02
N PHE A 658 -16.93 11.07 -18.80
CA PHE A 658 -17.18 12.34 -19.47
C PHE A 658 -18.02 13.27 -18.60
N ASP A 659 -17.58 14.52 -18.45
CA ASP A 659 -18.42 15.57 -17.88
C ASP A 659 -19.64 15.82 -18.76
N PRO A 660 -20.85 15.55 -18.29
CA PRO A 660 -22.05 15.70 -19.11
C PRO A 660 -22.34 17.13 -19.50
N ALA A 661 -21.77 18.14 -18.84
CA ALA A 661 -21.98 19.53 -19.12
C ALA A 661 -21.03 20.08 -20.20
N THR A 662 -19.81 19.57 -20.29
CA THR A 662 -18.78 20.11 -21.19
C THR A 662 -18.29 19.11 -22.23
N GLY A 663 -18.53 17.80 -22.04
CA GLY A 663 -17.95 16.75 -22.83
C GLY A 663 -16.44 16.52 -22.57
N SER A 664 -15.87 17.10 -21.52
CA SER A 664 -14.48 16.88 -21.12
C SER A 664 -14.31 15.48 -20.53
N LEU A 665 -13.24 14.79 -20.92
CA LEU A 665 -12.87 13.48 -20.38
C LEU A 665 -12.05 13.66 -19.09
N TRP A 666 -12.41 12.90 -18.06
CA TRP A 666 -11.74 12.87 -16.77
C TRP A 666 -11.25 11.46 -16.45
N GLU A 667 -10.13 11.38 -15.74
CA GLU A 667 -9.50 10.15 -15.31
C GLU A 667 -9.12 10.22 -13.84
N ALA A 668 -9.24 9.10 -13.14
CA ALA A 668 -8.56 8.85 -11.88
C ALA A 668 -7.40 7.87 -12.14
N GLU A 669 -6.19 8.29 -11.81
CA GLU A 669 -4.95 7.55 -12.04
C GLU A 669 -4.23 7.27 -10.73
N ASN A 670 -3.76 6.03 -10.55
CA ASN A 670 -2.99 5.64 -9.38
C ASN A 670 -1.49 5.76 -9.63
N GLY A 671 -0.82 6.54 -8.80
CA GLY A 671 0.63 6.58 -8.65
C GLY A 671 1.20 5.28 -8.06
N ASP A 672 2.49 5.25 -7.77
CA ASP A 672 3.08 4.08 -7.08
C ASP A 672 2.92 4.22 -5.56
N ASP A 673 3.79 4.98 -4.93
CA ASP A 673 3.64 5.39 -3.54
C ASP A 673 3.23 6.86 -3.45
N ALA A 674 3.54 7.64 -4.48
CA ALA A 674 3.31 9.07 -4.55
C ALA A 674 2.37 9.46 -5.68
N PHE A 675 1.64 10.53 -5.45
CA PHE A 675 0.86 11.29 -6.42
C PHE A 675 -0.18 10.50 -7.21
N ASP A 676 -1.21 10.02 -6.52
CA ASP A 676 -2.45 9.69 -7.22
C ASP A 676 -3.07 10.94 -7.83
N GLU A 677 -3.69 10.81 -8.99
CA GLU A 677 -4.09 11.96 -9.80
C GLU A 677 -5.55 11.94 -10.22
N MET A 678 -6.12 13.15 -10.29
CA MET A 678 -7.34 13.45 -11.00
C MET A 678 -7.02 14.28 -12.24
N ASN A 679 -7.14 13.68 -13.39
CA ASN A 679 -6.70 14.23 -14.67
C ASN A 679 -7.87 14.68 -15.54
N ARG A 680 -7.75 15.84 -16.18
CA ARG A 680 -8.59 16.23 -17.30
C ARG A 680 -7.86 15.91 -18.60
N ILE A 681 -8.34 14.89 -19.31
CA ILE A 681 -7.65 14.34 -20.46
C ILE A 681 -7.94 15.17 -21.70
N THR A 682 -6.87 15.61 -22.37
CA THR A 682 -6.94 16.33 -23.66
C THR A 682 -6.37 15.47 -24.80
N ALA A 683 -6.81 15.74 -26.02
CA ALA A 683 -6.36 15.00 -27.20
C ALA A 683 -4.85 15.18 -27.45
N GLY A 684 -4.09 14.10 -27.45
CA GLY A 684 -2.64 14.15 -27.62
C GLY A 684 -1.85 14.42 -26.34
N SER A 685 -2.49 14.41 -25.17
CA SER A 685 -1.78 14.62 -23.91
C SER A 685 -0.87 13.47 -23.53
N ASN A 686 0.27 13.79 -22.91
CA ASN A 686 1.20 12.91 -22.27
C ASN A 686 1.11 13.13 -20.75
N GLY A 687 0.80 12.11 -19.95
CA GLY A 687 0.67 12.20 -18.50
C GLY A 687 1.99 12.30 -17.75
N GLY A 688 3.10 12.01 -18.42
CA GLY A 688 4.45 12.19 -17.83
C GLY A 688 5.06 10.95 -17.17
N TRP A 689 4.27 9.94 -16.85
CA TRP A 689 4.77 8.72 -16.21
C TRP A 689 5.89 8.07 -17.06
N ILE A 690 7.08 7.75 -16.53
CA ILE A 690 7.59 7.77 -15.14
C ILE A 690 8.40 9.02 -14.77
N GLN A 691 8.61 9.96 -15.68
CA GLN A 691 9.40 11.16 -15.37
C GLN A 691 8.66 12.12 -14.45
N ILE A 692 7.34 12.14 -14.57
CA ILE A 692 6.44 12.99 -13.79
C ILE A 692 5.24 12.15 -13.37
N ILE A 693 4.90 12.22 -12.09
CA ILE A 693 3.57 11.95 -11.58
C ILE A 693 3.27 13.01 -10.52
N GLY A 694 2.03 13.47 -10.42
CA GLY A 694 1.72 14.71 -9.74
C GLY A 694 2.04 15.94 -10.59
N PRO A 695 1.87 17.14 -10.08
CA PRO A 695 2.24 18.37 -10.77
C PRO A 695 3.75 18.40 -11.07
N SER A 696 4.14 18.84 -12.26
CA SER A 696 5.54 18.92 -12.66
C SER A 696 6.40 19.71 -11.65
N SER A 697 5.81 20.70 -10.97
CA SER A 697 6.47 21.46 -9.90
C SER A 697 6.88 20.62 -8.69
N ARG A 698 6.26 19.43 -8.50
CA ARG A 698 6.52 18.49 -7.41
C ARG A 698 7.41 17.31 -7.82
N ALA A 699 8.07 17.37 -8.98
CA ALA A 699 8.99 16.33 -9.45
C ALA A 699 10.09 15.98 -8.41
N PRO A 700 10.66 16.93 -7.64
CA PRO A 700 11.60 16.58 -6.57
C PRO A 700 10.96 15.76 -5.43
N ASP A 701 9.72 16.07 -5.04
CA ASP A 701 8.99 15.32 -4.00
C ASP A 701 8.70 13.91 -4.48
N PHE A 702 8.23 13.78 -5.74
CA PHE A 702 8.03 12.48 -6.39
C PHE A 702 9.31 11.64 -6.37
N LYS A 703 10.43 12.21 -6.85
CA LYS A 703 11.72 11.52 -6.83
C LYS A 703 12.12 11.12 -5.42
N GLN A 704 11.97 11.99 -4.45
CA GLN A 704 12.31 11.72 -3.06
C GLN A 704 11.51 10.55 -2.50
N ILE A 705 10.19 10.52 -2.73
CA ILE A 705 9.33 9.45 -2.23
C ILE A 705 9.69 8.12 -2.90
N GLU A 706 9.83 8.09 -4.22
CA GLU A 706 9.99 6.86 -4.99
C GLU A 706 11.42 6.28 -4.99
N THR A 707 12.43 7.08 -4.66
CA THR A 707 13.84 6.65 -4.80
C THR A 707 14.65 6.74 -3.52
N SER A 708 14.12 7.27 -2.42
CA SER A 708 14.88 7.45 -1.18
C SER A 708 14.48 6.47 -0.09
N PHE A 709 15.47 6.15 0.76
CA PHE A 709 15.30 5.41 2.01
C PHE A 709 14.90 6.31 3.17
N THR A 710 14.36 7.50 2.90
CA THR A 710 14.10 8.47 3.94
C THR A 710 12.95 8.04 4.84
N PRO A 711 12.87 8.64 6.03
CA PRO A 711 11.78 8.46 6.99
C PRO A 711 10.38 8.65 6.41
N LEU A 712 10.24 9.30 5.26
CA LEU A 712 8.98 9.41 4.55
C LEU A 712 8.42 8.05 4.11
N GLN A 713 9.28 7.09 3.80
CA GLN A 713 8.87 5.68 3.61
C GLN A 713 8.72 4.96 4.95
N GLY A 714 9.45 5.38 5.96
CA GLY A 714 9.28 4.97 7.33
C GLY A 714 8.02 5.55 8.00
N ASN A 715 7.39 6.54 7.41
CA ASN A 715 6.06 7.02 7.82
C ASN A 715 4.91 6.18 7.25
N LEU A 716 5.18 5.35 6.26
CA LEU A 716 4.31 4.20 6.10
C LEU A 716 4.39 3.42 7.41
N PRO A 717 3.26 2.99 7.98
CA PRO A 717 3.27 2.08 9.10
C PRO A 717 4.13 0.89 8.69
N VAL A 718 5.40 1.05 9.00
CA VAL A 718 6.42 0.13 8.62
C VAL A 718 6.18 -1.12 9.38
N ALA A 719 6.45 -2.16 8.72
CA ALA A 719 6.57 -3.45 9.31
C ALA A 719 5.31 -3.90 10.03
N GLY A 720 4.49 -4.49 9.30
CA GLY A 720 3.62 -5.50 9.84
C GLY A 720 2.24 -5.04 10.25
N ASN A 721 1.94 -3.77 10.14
CA ASN A 721 0.71 -3.29 10.73
C ASN A 721 -0.31 -2.72 9.75
N LEU A 722 0.07 -2.42 8.52
CA LEU A 722 -0.92 -2.27 7.46
C LEU A 722 -1.15 -3.61 6.75
N PRO A 723 -2.39 -3.91 6.37
CA PRO A 723 -2.64 -5.04 5.49
C PRO A 723 -1.75 -4.87 4.25
N PHE A 724 -1.06 -5.92 3.89
CA PHE A 724 -0.11 -5.93 2.79
C PHE A 724 -0.73 -5.55 1.42
N SER A 725 -2.06 -5.66 1.30
CA SER A 725 -2.82 -5.04 0.20
C SER A 725 -2.64 -3.52 0.11
N ALA A 726 -2.15 -2.88 1.16
CA ALA A 726 -1.86 -1.45 1.23
C ALA A 726 -0.40 -1.13 0.90
N ILE A 727 0.50 -2.08 1.09
CA ILE A 727 1.92 -1.91 0.84
C ILE A 727 2.31 -3.00 -0.17
N ASP A 728 2.62 -2.62 -1.39
CA ASP A 728 3.30 -3.54 -2.30
C ASP A 728 4.68 -3.84 -1.69
N PRO A 729 4.99 -5.10 -1.27
CA PRO A 729 6.29 -5.43 -0.68
C PRO A 729 7.44 -5.11 -1.60
N ALA A 730 7.20 -5.12 -2.89
CA ALA A 730 8.19 -4.73 -3.87
C ALA A 730 8.50 -3.22 -3.83
N THR A 731 7.56 -2.40 -3.33
CA THR A 731 7.78 -0.95 -3.17
C THR A 731 8.28 -0.60 -1.77
N PHE A 732 8.04 -1.47 -0.81
CA PHE A 732 8.45 -1.27 0.58
C PHE A 732 9.91 -1.67 0.88
N ILE A 733 10.53 -2.44 0.00
CA ILE A 733 11.95 -2.75 0.12
C ILE A 733 12.68 -1.62 -0.59
N PRO A 734 13.35 -0.71 0.15
CA PRO A 734 14.11 0.38 -0.46
C PRO A 734 15.08 -0.09 -1.54
N ALA A 735 15.68 -1.28 -1.36
CA ALA A 735 16.55 -1.88 -2.35
C ALA A 735 15.81 -2.30 -3.63
N LEU A 736 14.57 -2.78 -3.55
CA LEU A 736 13.76 -3.12 -4.72
C LEU A 736 13.24 -1.87 -5.42
N GLN A 737 12.90 -0.84 -4.67
CA GLN A 737 12.50 0.44 -5.23
C GLN A 737 13.66 1.10 -5.97
N GLN A 738 14.87 1.07 -5.43
CA GLN A 738 16.08 1.56 -6.14
C GLN A 738 16.40 0.75 -7.39
N VAL A 739 16.18 -0.55 -7.40
CA VAL A 739 16.32 -1.38 -8.60
C VAL A 739 15.19 -1.07 -9.59
N ARG A 740 13.99 -0.83 -9.11
CA ARG A 740 12.82 -0.51 -9.93
C ARG A 740 12.90 0.90 -10.52
N TRP A 741 13.35 1.87 -9.73
CA TRP A 741 13.52 3.27 -10.10
C TRP A 741 14.90 3.78 -9.68
N PRO A 742 15.95 3.45 -10.43
CA PRO A 742 17.24 4.05 -10.14
C PRO A 742 17.13 5.58 -10.11
N PRO A 743 17.65 6.25 -9.09
CA PRO A 743 17.52 7.71 -8.95
C PRO A 743 17.94 8.50 -10.19
N THR A 744 18.86 7.94 -10.97
CA THR A 744 19.35 8.54 -12.23
C THR A 744 18.33 8.55 -13.36
N LEU A 745 17.29 7.71 -13.29
CA LEU A 745 16.24 7.63 -14.32
C LEU A 745 15.12 8.64 -14.09
N ILE A 746 14.95 9.15 -12.86
CA ILE A 746 13.99 10.18 -12.53
C ILE A 746 14.70 11.53 -12.45
N ALA A 747 14.11 12.55 -13.05
CA ALA A 747 14.70 13.90 -13.12
C ALA A 747 14.78 14.55 -11.72
N ASP A 748 15.76 15.45 -11.55
CA ASP A 748 15.95 16.20 -10.31
C ASP A 748 15.12 17.50 -10.27
N THR A 749 14.73 18.01 -11.43
CA THR A 749 14.00 19.27 -11.55
C THR A 749 12.82 19.17 -12.50
N PRO A 750 11.81 20.05 -12.36
CA PRO A 750 10.68 20.11 -13.29
C PRO A 750 11.11 20.32 -14.75
N GLU A 751 12.10 21.17 -15.00
CA GLU A 751 12.60 21.44 -16.34
C GLU A 751 13.26 20.19 -16.95
N GLU A 752 14.06 19.49 -16.17
CA GLU A 752 14.69 18.25 -16.60
C GLU A 752 13.63 17.17 -16.87
N ALA A 753 12.61 17.04 -16.02
CA ALA A 753 11.52 16.08 -16.21
C ALA A 753 10.79 16.33 -17.54
N LEU A 754 10.41 17.57 -17.81
CA LEU A 754 9.76 17.95 -19.06
C LEU A 754 10.65 17.69 -20.29
N ASN A 755 11.96 17.93 -20.17
CA ASN A 755 12.93 17.67 -21.26
C ASN A 755 13.17 16.19 -21.52
N ARG A 756 12.87 15.30 -20.55
CA ARG A 756 13.01 13.85 -20.70
C ARG A 756 11.76 13.17 -21.26
N LEU A 757 10.65 13.89 -21.42
CA LEU A 757 9.44 13.31 -21.94
C LEU A 757 9.61 12.83 -23.38
N PHE A 758 9.04 11.65 -23.65
CA PHE A 758 8.95 11.11 -25.00
C PHE A 758 7.81 11.83 -25.73
N VAL A 759 8.14 12.51 -26.82
CA VAL A 759 7.24 13.42 -27.52
C VAL A 759 6.82 12.83 -28.84
N LEU A 760 5.59 12.31 -28.91
CA LEU A 760 4.93 11.98 -30.18
C LEU A 760 4.61 13.26 -30.97
N PRO A 761 4.54 13.21 -32.31
CA PRO A 761 4.18 14.37 -33.11
C PRO A 761 2.87 15.03 -32.64
N ASN A 762 2.93 16.32 -32.33
CA ASN A 762 1.80 17.13 -31.79
C ASN A 762 1.31 16.74 -30.37
N SER A 763 2.06 15.95 -29.63
CA SER A 763 1.75 15.71 -28.21
C SER A 763 2.19 16.87 -27.32
N HIS A 764 1.60 16.94 -26.12
CA HIS A 764 1.90 17.92 -25.08
C HIS A 764 1.71 17.31 -23.70
N TYR A 765 2.38 17.86 -22.69
CA TYR A 765 2.20 17.49 -21.31
C TYR A 765 1.10 18.35 -20.66
N ASP A 766 0.22 17.73 -19.90
CA ASP A 766 -0.76 18.38 -19.04
C ASP A 766 -0.51 18.01 -17.58
N ASN A 767 -0.45 19.02 -16.68
CA ASN A 767 -0.47 18.78 -15.25
C ASN A 767 -1.83 18.21 -14.81
N PRO A 768 -1.86 17.38 -13.75
CA PRO A 768 -3.11 16.95 -13.14
C PRO A 768 -3.92 18.15 -12.60
N GLU A 769 -5.21 17.98 -12.52
CA GLU A 769 -6.10 18.98 -11.92
C GLU A 769 -6.17 18.88 -10.40
N PHE A 770 -5.77 17.71 -9.86
CA PHE A 770 -5.58 17.48 -8.44
C PHE A 770 -4.70 16.24 -8.20
N SER A 771 -3.94 16.23 -7.11
CA SER A 771 -3.14 15.09 -6.71
C SER A 771 -3.13 14.93 -5.20
N TRP A 772 -3.05 13.68 -4.74
CA TRP A 772 -2.65 13.35 -3.37
C TRP A 772 -1.16 13.06 -3.36
N LYS A 773 -0.38 13.74 -2.52
CA LYS A 773 1.09 13.56 -2.44
C LYS A 773 1.48 12.13 -2.11
N TRP A 774 0.81 11.52 -1.14
CA TRP A 774 0.86 10.10 -0.86
C TRP A 774 -0.40 9.42 -1.40
N ALA A 775 -0.22 8.29 -2.05
CA ALA A 775 -1.30 7.57 -2.72
C ALA A 775 -2.47 7.23 -1.78
N VAL A 776 -3.70 7.49 -2.21
CA VAL A 776 -4.97 7.12 -1.55
C VAL A 776 -5.75 6.06 -2.31
N ALA A 777 -5.26 5.67 -3.49
CA ALA A 777 -5.84 4.69 -4.40
C ALA A 777 -7.27 5.03 -4.86
N PRO A 778 -7.50 6.14 -5.62
CA PRO A 778 -8.79 6.41 -6.24
C PRO A 778 -9.16 5.31 -7.23
N ALA A 779 -10.47 5.03 -7.36
CA ALA A 779 -10.97 3.97 -8.23
C ALA A 779 -11.96 4.51 -9.27
N GLY A 780 -13.21 4.04 -9.27
CA GLY A 780 -14.22 4.47 -10.21
C GLY A 780 -14.61 5.91 -10.03
N ILE A 781 -14.87 6.61 -11.15
CA ILE A 781 -15.38 7.98 -11.15
C ILE A 781 -16.67 8.11 -11.93
N GLY A 782 -17.48 9.11 -11.58
CA GLY A 782 -18.71 9.40 -12.28
C GLY A 782 -19.33 10.73 -11.89
N PHE A 783 -20.15 11.27 -12.77
CA PHE A 783 -20.81 12.55 -12.54
C PHE A 783 -22.23 12.34 -12.03
N ALA A 784 -22.62 13.08 -11.00
CA ALA A 784 -23.99 13.09 -10.52
C ALA A 784 -24.92 13.84 -11.48
N SER A 785 -26.12 13.34 -11.62
CA SER A 785 -27.21 14.07 -12.32
C SER A 785 -27.93 15.02 -11.38
N SER A 786 -28.99 15.67 -11.88
CA SER A 786 -29.79 16.61 -11.11
C SER A 786 -30.60 15.97 -9.96
N GLY A 787 -30.73 14.65 -9.93
CA GLY A 787 -31.50 13.92 -8.89
C GLY A 787 -30.95 14.07 -7.48
N LEU A 788 -29.64 14.28 -7.32
CA LEU A 788 -29.01 14.52 -6.02
C LEU A 788 -29.17 15.96 -5.51
N GLY A 789 -29.90 16.80 -6.23
CA GLY A 789 -30.09 18.21 -5.86
C GLY A 789 -29.00 19.13 -6.42
N PRO A 790 -29.22 20.45 -6.41
CA PRO A 790 -28.37 21.42 -7.11
C PRO A 790 -26.94 21.52 -6.54
N GLN A 791 -26.73 21.18 -5.28
CA GLN A 791 -25.41 21.24 -4.64
C GLN A 791 -24.46 20.13 -5.10
N HIS A 792 -25.01 18.99 -5.56
CA HIS A 792 -24.26 17.82 -6.00
C HIS A 792 -24.34 17.59 -7.51
N ALA A 793 -25.32 18.21 -8.18
CA ALA A 793 -25.55 18.04 -9.61
C ALA A 793 -24.32 18.42 -10.44
N SER A 794 -23.94 17.53 -11.34
CA SER A 794 -22.79 17.66 -12.23
C SER A 794 -21.42 17.74 -11.52
N ASN A 795 -21.34 17.45 -10.22
CA ASN A 795 -20.06 17.24 -9.54
C ASN A 795 -19.49 15.85 -9.85
N LEU A 796 -18.19 15.71 -9.74
CA LEU A 796 -17.49 14.46 -9.96
C LEU A 796 -17.38 13.70 -8.63
N PHE A 797 -17.80 12.44 -8.63
CA PHE A 797 -17.65 11.53 -7.50
C PHE A 797 -16.53 10.53 -7.79
N VAL A 798 -15.76 10.22 -6.75
CA VAL A 798 -14.60 9.33 -6.83
C VAL A 798 -14.69 8.28 -5.73
N GLY A 799 -14.67 7.00 -6.11
CA GLY A 799 -14.63 5.88 -5.18
C GLY A 799 -13.18 5.54 -4.78
N ALA A 800 -13.00 4.92 -3.62
CA ALA A 800 -11.71 4.39 -3.20
C ALA A 800 -11.47 2.96 -3.72
N ALA A 801 -10.21 2.62 -4.01
CA ALA A 801 -9.80 1.26 -4.35
C ALA A 801 -9.32 0.46 -3.13
N ARG A 802 -9.49 0.99 -1.93
CA ARG A 802 -9.12 0.35 -0.65
C ARG A 802 -10.23 0.56 0.37
N THR A 803 -10.39 -0.42 1.25
CA THR A 803 -11.46 -0.44 2.25
C THR A 803 -11.00 -0.12 3.67
N PHE A 804 -9.70 0.01 3.91
CA PHE A 804 -9.15 0.28 5.25
C PHE A 804 -9.21 1.75 5.66
N LEU A 805 -9.64 2.63 4.76
CA LEU A 805 -10.04 3.98 5.11
C LEU A 805 -11.57 4.01 5.26
N ASP A 806 -12.07 4.03 6.49
CA ASP A 806 -13.50 4.11 6.83
C ASP A 806 -14.41 3.21 5.96
N GLY A 807 -14.00 1.99 5.70
CA GLY A 807 -14.74 1.04 4.87
C GLY A 807 -14.86 1.40 3.38
N GLY A 808 -14.07 2.35 2.89
CA GLY A 808 -14.06 2.86 1.50
C GLY A 808 -14.80 4.19 1.37
N TYR A 809 -14.05 5.22 0.98
CA TYR A 809 -14.55 6.58 0.78
C TYR A 809 -15.31 6.77 -0.52
N LEU A 810 -16.21 7.77 -0.50
CA LEU A 810 -16.75 8.41 -1.68
C LEU A 810 -16.44 9.91 -1.58
N PHE A 811 -15.52 10.38 -2.43
CA PHE A 811 -15.17 11.80 -2.52
C PHE A 811 -16.11 12.54 -3.48
N GLU A 812 -16.33 13.84 -3.24
CA GLU A 812 -17.02 14.76 -4.14
C GLU A 812 -16.12 15.91 -4.52
N PHE A 813 -15.88 16.08 -5.82
CA PHE A 813 -15.15 17.21 -6.39
C PHE A 813 -16.09 18.19 -7.08
N LYS A 814 -16.07 19.43 -6.62
CA LYS A 814 -16.83 20.55 -7.21
C LYS A 814 -15.97 21.30 -8.22
N PHE A 815 -16.63 21.91 -9.21
CA PHE A 815 -15.95 22.60 -10.29
C PHE A 815 -16.05 24.11 -10.17
N ASP A 816 -15.07 24.82 -10.74
CA ASP A 816 -15.15 26.23 -11.02
C ASP A 816 -16.18 26.54 -12.14
N GLN A 817 -16.42 27.81 -12.43
CA GLN A 817 -17.39 28.19 -13.48
C GLN A 817 -16.99 27.71 -14.88
N SER A 818 -15.70 27.54 -15.15
CA SER A 818 -15.20 27.03 -16.43
C SER A 818 -15.36 25.51 -16.59
N ARG A 819 -15.56 24.82 -15.51
CA ARG A 819 -15.55 23.33 -15.37
C ARG A 819 -14.27 22.68 -15.93
N ARG A 820 -13.19 23.45 -15.94
CA ARG A 820 -11.85 22.93 -16.29
C ARG A 820 -11.01 22.60 -15.08
N HIS A 821 -11.33 23.20 -13.94
CA HIS A 821 -10.59 23.07 -12.69
C HIS A 821 -11.54 22.75 -11.54
N PHE A 822 -11.04 22.07 -10.54
CA PHE A 822 -11.78 21.89 -9.30
C PHE A 822 -11.81 23.19 -8.48
N ALA A 823 -12.89 23.37 -7.72
CA ALA A 823 -13.09 24.50 -6.82
C ALA A 823 -12.91 24.04 -5.37
N PHE A 824 -11.79 24.38 -4.77
CA PHE A 824 -11.50 24.04 -3.38
C PHE A 824 -11.81 25.22 -2.46
N SER A 825 -12.58 24.97 -1.39
CA SER A 825 -12.82 25.91 -0.30
C SER A 825 -11.66 25.92 0.72
N ASP A 826 -11.01 24.79 0.89
CA ASP A 826 -9.84 24.67 1.75
C ASP A 826 -8.64 25.41 1.16
N ALA A 827 -7.93 26.15 2.02
CA ALA A 827 -6.76 26.91 1.61
C ALA A 827 -5.56 26.01 1.28
N GLY A 828 -5.46 24.85 1.94
CA GLY A 828 -4.40 23.87 1.72
C GLY A 828 -4.47 23.21 0.34
N LEU A 829 -5.68 23.06 -0.23
CA LEU A 829 -5.87 22.43 -1.53
C LEU A 829 -5.78 23.39 -2.73
N LYS A 830 -5.44 24.68 -2.52
CA LYS A 830 -5.40 25.67 -3.60
C LYS A 830 -4.28 25.48 -4.60
N ASP A 831 -3.21 24.83 -4.21
CA ASP A 831 -2.12 24.44 -5.11
C ASP A 831 -2.41 23.14 -5.86
N LYS A 832 -3.61 22.55 -5.64
CA LYS A 832 -4.10 21.32 -6.25
C LYS A 832 -3.36 20.06 -5.77
N VAL A 833 -2.74 20.11 -4.62
CA VAL A 833 -2.08 18.97 -3.98
C VAL A 833 -2.61 18.82 -2.56
N ASP A 834 -2.99 17.61 -2.20
CA ASP A 834 -3.16 17.22 -0.82
C ASP A 834 -1.80 16.79 -0.27
N ASP A 835 -1.21 17.61 0.59
CA ASP A 835 0.07 17.31 1.25
C ASP A 835 -0.14 16.36 2.45
N ASN A 836 -0.88 15.27 2.23
CA ASN A 836 -1.10 14.24 3.24
C ASN A 836 0.22 13.65 3.75
N ASP A 837 0.22 13.12 4.98
CA ASP A 837 1.45 12.77 5.69
C ASP A 837 1.99 11.39 5.34
N TYR A 838 1.10 10.46 4.94
CA TYR A 838 1.44 9.06 4.61
C TYR A 838 0.43 8.45 3.63
N LYS A 839 0.77 7.29 3.12
CA LYS A 839 -0.07 6.56 2.15
C LYS A 839 -1.40 6.16 2.79
N PHE A 840 -2.49 6.47 2.09
CA PHE A 840 -3.87 6.27 2.52
C PHE A 840 -4.34 7.19 3.67
N ASP A 841 -3.62 8.27 3.93
CA ASP A 841 -4.09 9.37 4.74
C ASP A 841 -4.94 10.30 3.87
N GLU A 842 -6.10 10.70 4.35
CA GLU A 842 -6.97 11.66 3.67
C GLU A 842 -6.49 13.11 3.78
N GLY A 843 -5.64 13.39 4.76
CA GLY A 843 -4.98 14.69 4.92
C GLY A 843 -5.90 15.90 4.78
N GLN A 844 -5.54 16.79 3.90
CA GLN A 844 -6.31 18.01 3.59
C GLN A 844 -7.58 17.71 2.77
N SER A 845 -7.68 16.52 2.15
CA SER A 845 -8.86 16.11 1.36
C SER A 845 -9.99 15.51 2.18
N GLU A 846 -9.87 15.40 3.52
CA GLU A 846 -10.96 14.96 4.39
C GLU A 846 -12.27 15.71 4.11
N GLY A 847 -12.18 17.02 3.85
CA GLY A 847 -13.33 17.87 3.51
C GLY A 847 -14.01 17.57 2.17
N LEU A 848 -13.43 16.69 1.33
CA LEU A 848 -14.02 16.22 0.07
C LEU A 848 -14.77 14.89 0.26
N ILE A 849 -14.67 14.23 1.40
CA ILE A 849 -15.36 12.98 1.67
C ILE A 849 -16.84 13.28 1.86
N LEU A 850 -17.68 12.63 1.07
CA LEU A 850 -19.14 12.75 1.15
C LEU A 850 -19.80 11.46 1.64
N GLY A 851 -19.11 10.32 1.55
CA GLY A 851 -19.64 9.04 2.00
C GLY A 851 -18.55 8.08 2.48
N LYS A 852 -18.95 7.13 3.35
CA LYS A 852 -18.12 6.13 4.00
C LYS A 852 -18.73 4.74 3.86
N ASN A 853 -17.93 3.68 4.03
CA ASN A 853 -18.35 2.27 4.00
C ASN A 853 -18.87 1.80 2.62
N PHE A 854 -18.50 2.48 1.53
CA PHE A 854 -18.89 2.08 0.18
C PHE A 854 -18.09 0.88 -0.35
N GLY A 855 -17.08 0.42 0.37
CA GLY A 855 -16.13 -0.58 -0.12
C GLY A 855 -15.29 -0.05 -1.27
N ILE A 856 -14.78 -0.96 -2.12
CA ILE A 856 -14.04 -0.58 -3.33
C ILE A 856 -15.06 -0.14 -4.40
N GLY A 857 -15.16 1.17 -4.58
CA GLY A 857 -16.11 1.80 -5.51
C GLY A 857 -15.55 1.81 -6.95
N THR A 858 -15.83 0.77 -7.72
CA THR A 858 -15.23 0.56 -9.05
C THR A 858 -15.97 1.25 -10.19
N ASN A 859 -17.26 1.52 -10.04
CA ASN A 859 -18.06 2.19 -11.06
C ASN A 859 -19.10 3.11 -10.43
N ILE A 860 -19.15 4.34 -10.91
CA ILE A 860 -20.10 5.36 -10.45
C ILE A 860 -20.84 5.88 -11.68
N VAL A 861 -22.16 5.75 -11.70
CA VAL A 861 -23.00 6.13 -12.84
C VAL A 861 -24.31 6.75 -12.38
N SER A 862 -24.81 7.73 -13.13
CA SER A 862 -26.16 8.23 -12.95
C SER A 862 -27.18 7.31 -13.61
N GLY A 863 -28.21 6.92 -12.87
CA GLY A 863 -29.30 6.10 -13.37
C GLY A 863 -30.35 6.90 -14.18
N PRO A 864 -31.23 6.18 -14.89
CA PRO A 864 -32.36 6.81 -15.61
C PRO A 864 -33.34 7.56 -14.71
N ASP A 865 -33.35 7.29 -13.42
CA ASP A 865 -34.13 7.95 -12.38
C ASP A 865 -33.46 9.23 -11.85
N GLY A 866 -32.25 9.53 -12.29
CA GLY A 866 -31.49 10.67 -11.85
C GLY A 866 -30.68 10.47 -10.57
N ASN A 867 -30.77 9.31 -9.94
CA ASN A 867 -29.95 8.94 -8.77
C ASN A 867 -28.55 8.52 -9.17
N LEU A 868 -27.62 8.49 -8.21
CA LEU A 868 -26.25 8.04 -8.42
C LEU A 868 -26.10 6.60 -7.93
N TYR A 869 -25.49 5.77 -8.75
CA TYR A 869 -25.25 4.35 -8.43
C TYR A 869 -23.76 4.08 -8.27
N VAL A 870 -23.39 3.39 -7.21
CA VAL A 870 -22.03 2.99 -6.89
C VAL A 870 -21.95 1.46 -6.89
N THR A 871 -21.13 0.90 -7.75
CA THR A 871 -20.80 -0.53 -7.75
C THR A 871 -19.65 -0.76 -6.78
N SER A 872 -19.87 -1.59 -5.77
CA SER A 872 -18.88 -1.94 -4.76
C SER A 872 -18.36 -3.35 -4.97
N LEU A 873 -17.11 -3.46 -5.39
CA LEU A 873 -16.43 -4.73 -5.64
C LEU A 873 -16.30 -5.55 -4.35
N SER A 874 -15.83 -4.93 -3.26
CA SER A 874 -15.55 -5.63 -2.00
C SER A 874 -16.82 -6.02 -1.23
N ASN A 875 -17.90 -5.23 -1.36
CA ASN A 875 -19.17 -5.50 -0.68
C ASN A 875 -20.10 -6.38 -1.53
N GLY A 876 -19.73 -6.70 -2.78
CA GLY A 876 -20.55 -7.52 -3.67
C GLY A 876 -21.94 -6.91 -3.95
N ALA A 877 -22.02 -5.58 -4.08
CA ALA A 877 -23.29 -4.86 -4.09
C ALA A 877 -23.30 -3.66 -5.04
N VAL A 878 -24.51 -3.22 -5.38
CA VAL A 878 -24.77 -1.92 -5.99
C VAL A 878 -25.56 -1.08 -5.02
N TYR A 879 -25.10 0.11 -4.76
CA TYR A 879 -25.75 1.12 -3.91
C TYR A 879 -26.30 2.25 -4.75
N MET A 880 -27.49 2.70 -4.42
CA MET A 880 -28.11 3.89 -4.99
C MET A 880 -28.07 5.01 -3.96
N ILE A 881 -27.56 6.16 -4.34
CA ILE A 881 -27.57 7.40 -3.58
C ILE A 881 -28.70 8.26 -4.15
N SER A 882 -29.64 8.64 -3.30
CA SER A 882 -30.78 9.50 -3.62
C SER A 882 -30.93 10.61 -2.57
N ARG A 883 -31.65 11.64 -2.94
CA ARG A 883 -32.04 12.73 -2.03
C ARG A 883 -33.33 12.41 -1.27
#